data_8b681ee5328a73fd81849e231c4174ec
#
_entry.id   8b681ee5328a73fd81849e231c4174ec
#
_cell.length_a   1.000
_cell.length_b   1.000
_cell.length_c   1.000
_cell.angle_alpha   90.00
_cell.angle_beta   90.00
_cell.angle_gamma   90.00
#
_symmetry.space_group_name_H-M   'P 1'
#
loop_
_entity.id
_entity.type
_entity.pdbx_description
1 polymer ?
#
loop_
_entity_poly.entity_id
_entity_poly.type
_entity_poly.pdbx_seq_one_letter_code
_entity_poly.pdbx_strand_id
1 'polypeptide(L)'
;MRDRPFSIRRRILALALISLLGAAVVLIVFIRDYAERSADRAFDRLLAASALTIAGAVQVEGDAVIVELPFASFGMFSGRDRVFYGVESPAGDAVTGYADLSELLPQMRSAGPNFADISYRGELVRVASVGRLTSSSSDTDWVTIHVAETQTEREALANEILGNAIVPVIAMTLLAIALVWFGIGRVFSPLYQLERELRGRAPDDLSTVDVPVPQEVSHLVNALNGFMGRLGRAVERVTGLVAEAAHEVRTPLASLRAQAEIAMDEQDPEVLRKRVGRIHQGAVQASQLVNQLLMEATISHRLENQEAETEAIGVVIEEVYQRLDGDQARRVQIALPAPASAAQIRGDRVALREMLRNVVDNALVYSSGPVEIAGQVEGGQLTLQVSDRGSGIIESEKSLVLERFKRGASSTAKAGSGLGLSIVKRVVEAHRGRLRLLDRPGGGLVVEMALPVVGHNQKVEQMRKALGSLAAIIACLFLVQPGETQAASTRYAAPDGSSDTVLTIVGVTNTPLFEHFIAGFQAERRDITVVYEETDSRPLFERFVAGAMTPKPDLLISSASDLQIKLANDGYAMAYDSPWLAALPPWAHWRNEVFGFTFEPAVIIYNPGKIAPGEVPRTHLMLAEMLETQTARFSGMIATYDIALSGVGYLLAAQDQVISSNFWRLAAAFGRVDAQFSGSSPAILNGVADGSLALGYNVLGSYAFARKAAGAPIEIVVPDDYVLVLTRSMLIPRDAPFPDLAKAFVDFALSPAGQAIAAGQTALGSPVAGTQGEWTSEAIAGQGRGVIQPIALGPALLVSLDQQRRQRFLDTWGEIVSPKP
;
A
#
# COMPACT_ATOMS: atom_id res chain seq x y z
N MET A 1 -49.75 49.81 42.80
CA MET A 1 -49.71 48.88 41.64
C MET A 1 -49.66 47.49 42.21
N ARG A 2 -50.74 46.69 42.11
CA ARG A 2 -50.83 45.33 42.66
C ARG A 2 -50.03 44.39 41.74
N ASP A 3 -49.09 43.75 42.32
CA ASP A 3 -48.31 42.68 41.68
C ASP A 3 -49.25 41.57 41.23
N ARG A 4 -49.43 41.42 39.92
CA ARG A 4 -50.04 40.21 39.37
C ARG A 4 -49.17 39.04 39.69
N PRO A 5 -49.66 37.95 40.24
CA PRO A 5 -48.85 36.82 40.56
C PRO A 5 -48.30 36.26 39.25
N PHE A 6 -47.01 36.43 39.03
CA PHE A 6 -46.31 35.80 37.92
C PHE A 6 -46.26 34.31 38.22
N SER A 7 -46.84 33.47 37.34
CA SER A 7 -46.70 32.05 37.41
C SER A 7 -45.18 31.71 37.32
N ILE A 8 -44.64 31.18 38.42
CA ILE A 8 -43.26 30.71 38.51
C ILE A 8 -42.94 29.79 37.31
N ARG A 9 -43.94 29.00 36.91
CA ARG A 9 -43.91 28.14 35.72
C ARG A 9 -43.64 28.94 34.43
N ARG A 10 -44.27 30.12 34.23
CA ARG A 10 -44.01 30.97 33.03
C ARG A 10 -42.66 31.63 33.07
N ARG A 11 -42.19 32.07 34.25
CA ARG A 11 -40.84 32.68 34.40
C ARG A 11 -39.76 31.62 34.18
N ILE A 12 -39.95 30.41 34.76
CA ILE A 12 -39.00 29.31 34.55
C ILE A 12 -39.01 28.89 33.09
N LEU A 13 -40.19 28.77 32.44
CA LEU A 13 -40.32 28.47 31.02
C LEU A 13 -39.66 29.55 30.13
N ALA A 14 -39.90 30.82 30.40
CA ALA A 14 -39.32 31.94 29.63
C ALA A 14 -37.79 32.02 29.83
N LEU A 15 -37.31 31.90 31.08
CA LEU A 15 -35.89 31.85 31.38
C LEU A 15 -35.23 30.59 30.76
N ALA A 16 -35.85 29.45 30.86
CA ALA A 16 -35.36 28.23 30.24
C ALA A 16 -35.35 28.31 28.70
N LEU A 17 -36.43 28.92 28.13
CA LEU A 17 -36.49 29.11 26.68
C LEU A 17 -35.39 30.08 26.17
N ILE A 18 -35.22 31.24 26.88
CA ILE A 18 -34.17 32.21 26.51
C ILE A 18 -32.78 31.62 26.70
N SER A 19 -32.55 30.85 27.77
CA SER A 19 -31.26 30.20 28.02
C SER A 19 -30.98 29.08 27.02
N LEU A 20 -32.00 28.28 26.66
CA LEU A 20 -31.86 27.20 25.66
C LEU A 20 -31.59 27.75 24.25
N LEU A 21 -32.33 28.81 23.86
CA LEU A 21 -32.08 29.48 22.58
C LEU A 21 -30.70 30.17 22.54
N GLY A 22 -30.35 30.85 23.64
CA GLY A 22 -29.02 31.46 23.78
C GLY A 22 -27.90 30.42 23.73
N ALA A 23 -28.08 29.31 24.44
CA ALA A 23 -27.16 28.20 24.42
C ALA A 23 -27.07 27.54 23.03
N ALA A 24 -28.20 27.37 22.32
CA ALA A 24 -28.22 26.84 20.96
C ALA A 24 -27.43 27.75 19.97
N VAL A 25 -27.62 29.08 20.06
CA VAL A 25 -26.86 30.04 19.23
C VAL A 25 -25.36 29.97 19.53
N VAL A 26 -25.00 29.97 20.82
CA VAL A 26 -23.59 29.84 21.24
C VAL A 26 -23.00 28.52 20.78
N LEU A 27 -23.76 27.43 20.88
CA LEU A 27 -23.35 26.11 20.45
C LEU A 27 -23.17 26.06 18.93
N ILE A 28 -24.07 26.64 18.16
CA ILE A 28 -23.96 26.69 16.69
C ILE A 28 -22.70 27.47 16.28
N VAL A 29 -22.45 28.64 16.94
CA VAL A 29 -21.23 29.44 16.68
C VAL A 29 -19.97 28.62 17.07
N PHE A 30 -20.03 27.95 18.22
CA PHE A 30 -18.93 27.09 18.67
C PHE A 30 -18.70 25.89 17.75
N ILE A 31 -19.78 25.23 17.31
CA ILE A 31 -19.68 24.09 16.38
C ILE A 31 -19.10 24.55 15.03
N ARG A 32 -19.53 25.73 14.56
CA ARG A 32 -18.98 26.31 13.33
C ARG A 32 -17.47 26.55 13.46
N ASP A 33 -17.07 27.28 14.50
CA ASP A 33 -15.65 27.55 14.78
C ASP A 33 -14.86 26.25 15.03
N TYR A 34 -15.48 25.27 15.72
CA TYR A 34 -14.89 23.95 15.92
C TYR A 34 -14.77 23.15 14.63
N ALA A 35 -15.78 23.19 13.75
CA ALA A 35 -15.79 22.50 12.47
C ALA A 35 -14.69 23.08 11.55
N GLU A 36 -14.62 24.43 11.44
CA GLU A 36 -13.59 25.12 10.70
C GLU A 36 -12.20 24.75 11.25
N ARG A 37 -11.95 24.90 12.55
CA ARG A 37 -10.65 24.56 13.16
C ARG A 37 -10.33 23.07 13.12
N SER A 38 -11.33 22.21 13.13
CA SER A 38 -11.11 20.73 13.06
C SER A 38 -10.77 20.31 11.64
N ALA A 39 -11.45 20.89 10.65
CA ALA A 39 -11.09 20.72 9.26
C ALA A 39 -9.66 21.26 9.01
N ASP A 40 -9.37 22.48 9.46
CA ASP A 40 -8.04 23.08 9.35
C ASP A 40 -6.95 22.20 9.95
N ARG A 41 -7.15 21.72 11.18
CA ARG A 41 -6.17 20.85 11.82
C ARG A 41 -6.01 19.49 11.14
N ALA A 42 -7.08 18.93 10.60
CA ALA A 42 -7.04 17.66 9.89
C ALA A 42 -6.25 17.79 8.58
N PHE A 43 -6.59 18.80 7.78
CA PHE A 43 -5.93 19.07 6.51
C PHE A 43 -4.51 19.60 6.70
N ASP A 44 -4.27 20.49 7.68
CA ASP A 44 -2.91 20.95 7.99
C ASP A 44 -2.00 19.79 8.44
N ARG A 45 -2.54 18.79 9.16
CA ARG A 45 -1.78 17.57 9.50
C ARG A 45 -1.45 16.72 8.27
N LEU A 46 -2.40 16.54 7.35
CA LEU A 46 -2.18 15.82 6.11
C LEU A 46 -1.16 16.56 5.24
N LEU A 47 -1.31 17.87 5.12
CA LEU A 47 -0.41 18.72 4.37
C LEU A 47 1.01 18.71 4.96
N ALA A 48 1.12 18.82 6.28
CA ALA A 48 2.40 18.70 6.99
C ALA A 48 3.00 17.30 6.86
N ALA A 49 2.19 16.24 6.97
CA ALA A 49 2.65 14.86 6.79
C ALA A 49 3.18 14.64 5.37
N SER A 50 2.50 15.18 4.35
CA SER A 50 2.98 15.15 2.97
C SER A 50 4.32 15.90 2.83
N ALA A 51 4.43 17.10 3.35
CA ALA A 51 5.67 17.90 3.30
C ALA A 51 6.83 17.19 4.03
N LEU A 52 6.57 16.63 5.22
CA LEU A 52 7.56 15.85 5.99
C LEU A 52 7.94 14.54 5.28
N THR A 53 7.00 13.89 4.61
CA THR A 53 7.27 12.68 3.81
C THR A 53 8.21 12.99 2.65
N ILE A 54 7.97 14.11 1.95
CA ILE A 54 8.87 14.60 0.90
C ILE A 54 10.21 15.00 1.51
N ALA A 55 10.23 15.72 2.64
CA ALA A 55 11.46 16.08 3.34
C ALA A 55 12.28 14.85 3.76
N GLY A 56 11.62 13.77 4.20
CA GLY A 56 12.27 12.51 4.51
C GLY A 56 12.94 11.83 3.31
N ALA A 57 12.42 12.08 2.12
CA ALA A 57 12.92 11.53 0.86
C ALA A 57 14.05 12.37 0.21
N VAL A 58 14.39 13.52 0.79
CA VAL A 58 15.52 14.36 0.31
C VAL A 58 16.83 13.67 0.64
N GLN A 59 17.66 13.48 -0.37
CA GLN A 59 19.03 12.94 -0.32
C GLN A 59 19.99 13.92 -0.96
N VAL A 60 21.27 13.84 -0.57
CA VAL A 60 22.34 14.62 -1.19
C VAL A 60 23.37 13.65 -1.76
N GLU A 61 23.58 13.71 -3.06
CA GLU A 61 24.63 12.95 -3.74
C GLU A 61 25.68 13.94 -4.29
N GLY A 62 26.84 14.00 -3.63
CA GLY A 62 27.83 15.05 -3.88
C GLY A 62 27.32 16.43 -3.44
N ASP A 63 27.17 17.37 -4.38
CA ASP A 63 26.58 18.70 -4.15
C ASP A 63 25.14 18.81 -4.71
N ALA A 64 24.59 17.74 -5.30
CA ALA A 64 23.25 17.76 -5.87
C ALA A 64 22.21 17.30 -4.84
N VAL A 65 21.13 18.07 -4.72
CA VAL A 65 19.93 17.67 -3.95
C VAL A 65 19.05 16.79 -4.83
N ILE A 66 18.76 15.59 -4.34
CA ILE A 66 17.90 14.62 -5.02
C ILE A 66 16.69 14.32 -4.14
N VAL A 67 15.52 14.23 -4.77
CA VAL A 67 14.25 13.97 -4.06
C VAL A 67 13.54 12.79 -4.73
N GLU A 68 13.35 11.71 -4.00
CA GLU A 68 12.53 10.60 -4.44
C GLU A 68 11.13 10.71 -3.83
N LEU A 69 10.20 11.34 -4.56
CA LEU A 69 8.83 11.56 -4.11
C LEU A 69 8.11 10.23 -3.81
N PRO A 70 7.74 9.96 -2.54
CA PRO A 70 6.97 8.76 -2.22
C PRO A 70 5.53 8.88 -2.74
N PHE A 71 4.94 7.81 -3.26
CA PHE A 71 3.52 7.80 -3.65
C PHE A 71 2.57 8.17 -2.50
N ALA A 72 2.93 7.82 -1.28
CA ALA A 72 2.18 8.18 -0.09
C ALA A 72 2.06 9.70 0.12
N SER A 73 2.97 10.50 -0.46
CA SER A 73 2.95 11.97 -0.29
C SER A 73 1.65 12.60 -0.76
N PHE A 74 1.11 12.11 -1.87
CA PHE A 74 -0.14 12.64 -2.45
C PHE A 74 -1.31 11.66 -2.40
N GLY A 75 -1.09 10.40 -2.06
CA GLY A 75 -2.14 9.43 -1.84
C GLY A 75 -3.06 9.75 -0.66
N MET A 76 -2.62 10.65 0.24
CA MET A 76 -3.43 11.15 1.36
C MET A 76 -4.40 12.26 0.94
N PHE A 77 -4.17 12.91 -0.20
CA PHE A 77 -5.06 13.90 -0.78
C PHE A 77 -6.08 13.18 -1.65
N SER A 78 -7.13 12.68 -1.03
CA SER A 78 -8.28 12.10 -1.72
C SER A 78 -9.35 13.17 -1.77
N GLY A 79 -9.72 13.66 -2.94
CA GLY A 79 -10.81 14.59 -3.01
C GLY A 79 -10.72 15.57 -4.17
N ARG A 80 -11.44 16.68 -4.03
CA ARG A 80 -11.63 17.70 -5.08
C ARG A 80 -10.55 18.78 -5.06
N ASP A 81 -9.50 18.65 -4.24
CA ASP A 81 -8.46 19.65 -4.13
C ASP A 81 -7.34 19.45 -5.14
N ARG A 82 -6.82 20.56 -5.68
CA ARG A 82 -5.58 20.57 -6.44
C ARG A 82 -4.40 20.56 -5.49
N VAL A 83 -3.35 19.84 -5.87
CA VAL A 83 -2.16 19.72 -5.06
C VAL A 83 -0.96 20.25 -5.83
N PHE A 84 -0.17 21.07 -5.17
CA PHE A 84 1.07 21.65 -5.71
C PHE A 84 2.20 21.38 -4.72
N TYR A 85 3.40 21.26 -5.24
CA TYR A 85 4.59 21.15 -4.40
C TYR A 85 5.79 21.80 -5.08
N GLY A 86 6.76 22.19 -4.28
CA GLY A 86 8.03 22.70 -4.73
C GLY A 86 9.12 22.30 -3.76
N VAL A 87 10.29 21.97 -4.27
CA VAL A 87 11.50 21.72 -3.47
C VAL A 87 12.58 22.66 -3.98
N GLU A 88 13.15 23.42 -3.07
CA GLU A 88 14.22 24.38 -3.33
C GLU A 88 15.54 23.90 -2.73
N SER A 89 16.60 24.07 -3.49
CA SER A 89 17.97 23.90 -3.01
C SER A 89 18.34 25.01 -2.00
N PRO A 90 19.41 24.85 -1.24
CA PRO A 90 19.94 25.93 -0.40
C PRO A 90 20.27 27.24 -1.15
N ALA A 91 20.60 27.14 -2.43
CA ALA A 91 20.88 28.30 -3.28
C ALA A 91 19.60 29.04 -3.75
N GLY A 92 18.41 28.44 -3.50
CA GLY A 92 17.14 29.00 -3.96
C GLY A 92 16.69 28.49 -5.33
N ASP A 93 17.45 27.58 -5.94
CA ASP A 93 17.07 26.99 -7.22
C ASP A 93 16.01 25.89 -7.02
N ALA A 94 15.03 25.84 -7.92
CA ALA A 94 14.03 24.78 -7.90
C ALA A 94 14.66 23.42 -8.26
N VAL A 95 14.56 22.47 -7.33
CA VAL A 95 15.07 21.11 -7.50
C VAL A 95 14.05 20.24 -8.24
N THR A 96 12.77 20.31 -7.82
CA THR A 96 11.65 19.62 -8.47
C THR A 96 10.32 20.26 -8.08
N GLY A 97 9.26 19.94 -8.83
CA GLY A 97 7.92 20.47 -8.59
C GLY A 97 7.64 21.79 -9.34
N TYR A 98 6.85 22.66 -8.72
CA TYR A 98 6.42 23.93 -9.28
C TYR A 98 7.36 25.06 -8.84
N ALA A 99 8.27 25.49 -9.71
CA ALA A 99 9.23 26.54 -9.39
C ALA A 99 8.55 27.89 -9.07
N ASP A 100 7.49 28.23 -9.82
CA ASP A 100 6.68 29.43 -9.62
C ASP A 100 5.93 29.47 -8.26
N LEU A 101 5.67 28.33 -7.64
CA LEU A 101 5.14 28.25 -6.27
C LEU A 101 6.21 28.66 -5.24
N SER A 102 7.41 28.16 -5.42
CA SER A 102 8.54 28.42 -4.53
C SER A 102 8.92 29.89 -4.49
N GLU A 103 8.88 30.58 -5.63
CA GLU A 103 9.15 32.02 -5.70
C GLU A 103 8.22 32.90 -4.85
N LEU A 104 7.02 32.41 -4.53
CA LEU A 104 6.02 33.11 -3.71
C LEU A 104 6.21 32.93 -2.19
N LEU A 105 7.11 32.06 -1.77
CA LEU A 105 7.23 31.62 -0.39
C LEU A 105 8.66 31.82 0.15
N PRO A 106 8.83 32.08 1.45
CA PRO A 106 10.16 32.21 2.03
C PRO A 106 10.84 30.87 2.18
N GLN A 107 12.15 30.83 2.03
CA GLN A 107 12.96 29.67 2.38
C GLN A 107 12.85 29.36 3.89
N MET A 108 12.78 28.07 4.20
CA MET A 108 12.61 27.57 5.56
C MET A 108 13.91 27.07 6.16
N ARG A 109 14.24 27.55 7.34
CA ARG A 109 15.39 27.10 8.14
C ARG A 109 14.94 26.39 9.43
N SER A 110 13.80 25.71 9.35
CA SER A 110 13.22 24.97 10.48
C SER A 110 12.60 23.66 9.97
N ALA A 111 12.82 22.58 10.71
CA ALA A 111 12.22 21.27 10.39
C ALA A 111 10.73 21.20 10.76
N GLY A 112 10.20 22.15 11.53
CA GLY A 112 8.78 22.20 11.84
C GLY A 112 7.97 22.81 10.70
N PRO A 113 6.73 22.33 10.46
CA PRO A 113 5.88 22.85 9.42
C PRO A 113 5.41 24.28 9.74
N ASN A 114 5.51 25.16 8.77
CA ASN A 114 4.94 26.50 8.78
C ASN A 114 3.81 26.59 7.76
N PHE A 115 2.67 27.18 8.15
CA PHE A 115 1.49 27.22 7.29
C PHE A 115 1.21 28.66 6.84
N ALA A 116 0.85 28.81 5.56
CA ALA A 116 0.46 30.07 4.97
C ALA A 116 -0.70 29.90 3.98
N ASP A 117 -1.55 30.92 3.86
CA ASP A 117 -2.57 30.97 2.82
C ASP A 117 -2.08 31.95 1.74
N ILE A 118 -2.04 31.49 0.48
CA ILE A 118 -1.64 32.30 -0.66
C ILE A 118 -2.62 32.14 -1.82
N SER A 119 -2.65 33.12 -2.73
CA SER A 119 -3.33 32.94 -4.01
C SER A 119 -2.36 32.40 -5.03
N TYR A 120 -2.67 31.21 -5.58
CA TYR A 120 -1.85 30.55 -6.58
C TYR A 120 -2.70 30.02 -7.72
N ARG A 121 -2.34 30.35 -8.96
CA ARG A 121 -3.09 29.99 -10.18
C ARG A 121 -4.58 30.34 -10.14
N GLY A 122 -4.91 31.45 -9.47
CA GLY A 122 -6.29 31.98 -9.36
C GLY A 122 -7.16 31.32 -8.30
N GLU A 123 -6.61 30.44 -7.49
CA GLU A 123 -7.31 29.82 -6.34
C GLU A 123 -6.58 30.15 -5.03
N LEU A 124 -7.33 30.14 -3.92
CA LEU A 124 -6.74 30.22 -2.58
C LEU A 124 -6.21 28.86 -2.19
N VAL A 125 -4.91 28.80 -1.86
CA VAL A 125 -4.26 27.56 -1.46
C VAL A 125 -3.66 27.69 -0.07
N ARG A 126 -3.75 26.62 0.71
CA ARG A 126 -3.05 26.45 1.97
C ARG A 126 -1.72 25.77 1.72
N VAL A 127 -0.63 26.32 2.23
CA VAL A 127 0.72 25.80 2.05
C VAL A 127 1.30 25.38 3.37
N ALA A 128 1.90 24.18 3.43
CA ALA A 128 2.83 23.76 4.47
C ALA A 128 4.26 23.84 3.95
N SER A 129 5.10 24.59 4.63
CA SER A 129 6.51 24.76 4.30
C SER A 129 7.38 24.13 5.40
N VAL A 130 8.35 23.28 5.01
CA VAL A 130 9.24 22.56 5.91
C VAL A 130 10.67 22.69 5.42
N GLY A 131 11.62 22.96 6.32
CA GLY A 131 13.04 22.89 6.03
C GLY A 131 13.63 21.52 6.36
N ARG A 132 14.50 21.00 5.53
CA ARG A 132 15.33 19.82 5.77
C ARG A 132 16.79 20.23 5.83
N LEU A 133 17.43 20.01 6.98
CA LEU A 133 18.87 20.23 7.11
C LEU A 133 19.59 19.10 6.38
N THR A 134 20.44 19.45 5.43
CA THR A 134 21.27 18.53 4.66
C THR A 134 22.74 18.90 4.85
N SER A 135 23.62 17.92 4.78
CA SER A 135 25.06 18.14 4.80
C SER A 135 25.68 17.60 3.52
N SER A 136 26.35 18.45 2.76
CA SER A 136 27.20 18.05 1.65
C SER A 136 28.66 17.85 2.15
N SER A 137 29.54 17.47 1.26
CA SER A 137 30.97 17.31 1.57
C SER A 137 31.64 18.63 2.01
N SER A 138 31.06 19.76 1.72
CA SER A 138 31.61 21.11 1.94
C SER A 138 30.79 21.98 2.88
N ASP A 139 29.47 21.77 3.03
CA ASP A 139 28.61 22.67 3.83
C ASP A 139 27.36 21.98 4.38
N THR A 140 26.77 22.60 5.41
CA THR A 140 25.50 22.17 6.01
C THR A 140 24.46 23.24 5.77
N ASP A 141 23.42 22.93 4.99
CA ASP A 141 22.44 23.93 4.59
C ASP A 141 21.00 23.37 4.51
N TRP A 142 20.04 24.25 4.33
CA TRP A 142 18.63 23.91 4.38
C TRP A 142 18.02 23.79 2.99
N VAL A 143 17.42 22.64 2.70
CA VAL A 143 16.53 22.42 1.57
C VAL A 143 15.11 22.76 2.03
N THR A 144 14.38 23.53 1.25
CA THR A 144 13.01 23.92 1.56
C THR A 144 12.01 23.13 0.75
N ILE A 145 10.99 22.61 1.40
CA ILE A 145 9.90 21.87 0.80
C ILE A 145 8.58 22.59 1.05
N HIS A 146 7.85 22.90 -0.01
CA HIS A 146 6.52 23.48 0.01
C HIS A 146 5.52 22.46 -0.53
N VAL A 147 4.42 22.23 0.19
CA VAL A 147 3.27 21.47 -0.31
C VAL A 147 2.04 22.32 -0.11
N ALA A 148 1.26 22.48 -1.15
CA ALA A 148 0.07 23.34 -1.17
C ALA A 148 -1.14 22.55 -1.67
N GLU A 149 -2.31 22.86 -1.12
CA GLU A 149 -3.61 22.34 -1.59
C GLU A 149 -4.65 23.45 -1.65
N THR A 150 -5.62 23.33 -2.55
CA THR A 150 -6.82 24.18 -2.56
C THR A 150 -7.70 23.87 -1.34
N GLN A 151 -8.64 24.75 -1.00
CA GLN A 151 -9.41 24.63 0.25
C GLN A 151 -10.83 24.08 0.06
N THR A 152 -11.13 23.49 -1.11
CA THR A 152 -12.49 23.04 -1.49
C THR A 152 -13.01 21.92 -0.59
N GLU A 153 -12.21 20.88 -0.35
CA GLU A 153 -12.59 19.77 0.53
C GLU A 153 -12.62 20.17 2.00
N ARG A 154 -11.72 21.07 2.40
CA ARG A 154 -11.70 21.66 3.75
C ARG A 154 -13.01 22.38 4.06
N GLU A 155 -13.47 23.22 3.14
CA GLU A 155 -14.77 23.90 3.25
C GLU A 155 -15.94 22.91 3.21
N ALA A 156 -15.88 21.91 2.32
CA ALA A 156 -16.90 20.88 2.23
C ALA A 156 -17.02 20.07 3.53
N LEU A 157 -15.89 19.64 4.11
CA LEU A 157 -15.86 18.91 5.38
C LEU A 157 -16.39 19.79 6.54
N ALA A 158 -15.99 21.06 6.61
CA ALA A 158 -16.49 21.98 7.62
C ALA A 158 -18.01 22.16 7.50
N ASN A 159 -18.54 22.31 6.28
CA ASN A 159 -19.97 22.43 6.01
C ASN A 159 -20.73 21.13 6.29
N GLU A 160 -20.14 19.96 6.00
CA GLU A 160 -20.71 18.66 6.32
C GLU A 160 -20.82 18.46 7.84
N ILE A 161 -19.71 18.73 8.57
CA ILE A 161 -19.72 18.67 10.04
C ILE A 161 -20.79 19.62 10.62
N LEU A 162 -20.85 20.84 10.09
CA LEU A 162 -21.84 21.84 10.50
C LEU A 162 -23.27 21.36 10.17
N GLY A 163 -23.53 20.88 8.96
CA GLY A 163 -24.81 20.36 8.52
C GLY A 163 -25.29 19.19 9.38
N ASN A 164 -24.38 18.22 9.62
CA ASN A 164 -24.66 17.06 10.46
C ASN A 164 -24.88 17.43 11.95
N ALA A 165 -24.26 18.52 12.41
CA ALA A 165 -24.40 18.96 13.79
C ALA A 165 -25.62 19.87 14.03
N ILE A 166 -26.04 20.68 13.06
CA ILE A 166 -27.19 21.60 13.19
C ILE A 166 -28.48 20.84 13.43
N VAL A 167 -28.72 19.74 12.71
CA VAL A 167 -29.94 18.94 12.84
C VAL A 167 -30.10 18.36 14.25
N PRO A 168 -29.09 17.69 14.84
CA PRO A 168 -29.13 17.25 16.23
C PRO A 168 -29.29 18.40 17.24
N VAL A 169 -28.62 19.53 17.01
CA VAL A 169 -28.72 20.69 17.91
C VAL A 169 -30.15 21.26 17.91
N ILE A 170 -30.75 21.42 16.73
CA ILE A 170 -32.16 21.87 16.64
C ILE A 170 -33.10 20.85 17.27
N ALA A 171 -32.90 19.55 16.94
CA ALA A 171 -33.72 18.48 17.49
C ALA A 171 -33.62 18.39 19.03
N MET A 172 -32.39 18.50 19.58
CA MET A 172 -32.16 18.53 21.02
C MET A 172 -32.74 19.78 21.67
N THR A 173 -32.64 20.94 21.02
CA THR A 173 -33.23 22.17 21.56
C THR A 173 -34.76 22.07 21.61
N LEU A 174 -35.40 21.58 20.56
CA LEU A 174 -36.84 21.35 20.51
C LEU A 174 -37.30 20.30 21.55
N LEU A 175 -36.51 19.21 21.68
CA LEU A 175 -36.74 18.17 22.67
C LEU A 175 -36.59 18.72 24.10
N ALA A 176 -35.54 19.53 24.33
CA ALA A 176 -35.37 20.18 25.65
C ALA A 176 -36.51 21.13 25.97
N ILE A 177 -37.00 21.90 24.99
CA ILE A 177 -38.16 22.76 25.13
C ILE A 177 -39.43 21.90 25.45
N ALA A 178 -39.60 20.78 24.74
CA ALA A 178 -40.72 19.87 24.98
C ALA A 178 -40.65 19.22 26.38
N LEU A 179 -39.44 18.78 26.78
CA LEU A 179 -39.22 18.19 28.12
C LEU A 179 -39.45 19.21 29.25
N VAL A 180 -39.00 20.45 29.07
CA VAL A 180 -39.30 21.55 30.02
C VAL A 180 -40.78 21.85 30.06
N TRP A 181 -41.45 21.80 28.92
CA TRP A 181 -42.92 22.01 28.85
C TRP A 181 -43.73 20.92 29.56
N PHE A 182 -43.33 19.64 29.30
CA PHE A 182 -44.11 18.50 29.82
C PHE A 182 -43.61 17.96 31.18
N GLY A 183 -42.34 18.23 31.51
CA GLY A 183 -41.62 17.42 32.50
C GLY A 183 -41.49 17.91 33.94
N ILE A 184 -41.85 19.16 34.24
CA ILE A 184 -41.52 19.77 35.55
C ILE A 184 -42.21 19.09 36.79
N GLY A 185 -43.18 18.23 36.58
CA GLY A 185 -43.91 17.65 37.72
C GLY A 185 -43.94 16.13 37.89
N ARG A 186 -43.57 15.37 36.86
CA ARG A 186 -43.91 13.94 36.88
C ARG A 186 -42.73 12.97 36.65
N VAL A 187 -41.63 13.43 36.09
CA VAL A 187 -40.61 12.51 35.59
C VAL A 187 -39.45 12.24 36.56
N PHE A 188 -39.25 13.12 37.55
CA PHE A 188 -38.08 13.02 38.44
C PHE A 188 -38.23 12.10 39.65
N SER A 189 -39.43 11.75 40.10
CA SER A 189 -39.65 10.92 41.28
C SER A 189 -39.03 9.51 41.18
N PRO A 190 -39.14 8.81 40.04
CA PRO A 190 -38.54 7.47 39.89
C PRO A 190 -37.00 7.50 39.82
N LEU A 191 -36.42 8.60 39.32
CA LEU A 191 -34.95 8.74 39.24
C LEU A 191 -34.31 8.86 40.62
N TYR A 192 -34.98 9.53 41.58
CA TYR A 192 -34.51 9.60 42.98
C TYR A 192 -34.60 8.25 43.69
N GLN A 193 -35.58 7.41 43.32
CA GLN A 193 -35.65 6.04 43.85
C GLN A 193 -34.50 5.19 43.33
N LEU A 194 -34.21 5.26 42.01
CA LEU A 194 -33.10 4.56 41.40
C LEU A 194 -31.74 5.02 41.97
N GLU A 195 -31.54 6.33 42.15
CA GLU A 195 -30.34 6.88 42.76
C GLU A 195 -30.13 6.35 44.19
N ARG A 196 -31.18 6.25 44.99
CA ARG A 196 -31.10 5.76 46.37
C ARG A 196 -30.75 4.27 46.41
N GLU A 197 -31.29 3.50 45.47
CA GLU A 197 -30.98 2.08 45.32
C GLU A 197 -29.51 1.85 44.90
N LEU A 198 -29.06 2.58 43.90
CA LEU A 198 -27.66 2.46 43.42
C LEU A 198 -26.63 2.93 44.46
N ARG A 199 -26.96 3.95 45.28
CA ARG A 199 -26.07 4.43 46.36
C ARG A 199 -25.99 3.47 47.55
N GLY A 200 -26.97 2.60 47.72
CA GLY A 200 -27.02 1.62 48.82
C GLY A 200 -26.25 0.33 48.53
N ARG A 201 -25.78 0.10 47.32
CA ARG A 201 -25.08 -1.13 46.94
C ARG A 201 -23.60 -1.14 47.33
N ALA A 202 -23.08 -2.30 47.71
CA ALA A 202 -21.66 -2.51 47.94
C ALA A 202 -20.85 -2.45 46.62
N PRO A 203 -19.56 -2.07 46.64
CA PRO A 203 -18.74 -1.92 45.43
C PRO A 203 -18.53 -3.19 44.58
N ASP A 204 -18.75 -4.35 45.18
CA ASP A 204 -18.60 -5.69 44.60
C ASP A 204 -19.94 -6.32 44.15
N ASP A 205 -21.04 -5.68 44.45
CA ASP A 205 -22.38 -6.15 44.07
C ASP A 205 -22.71 -5.85 42.61
N LEU A 206 -22.43 -6.82 41.75
CA LEU A 206 -22.73 -6.80 40.31
C LEU A 206 -24.12 -7.40 39.98
N SER A 207 -25.02 -7.57 40.96
CA SER A 207 -26.34 -8.09 40.75
C SER A 207 -27.24 -7.13 39.94
N THR A 208 -28.27 -7.65 39.27
CA THR A 208 -29.21 -6.85 38.47
C THR A 208 -30.03 -5.87 39.31
N VAL A 209 -30.24 -4.67 38.77
CA VAL A 209 -31.10 -3.65 39.36
C VAL A 209 -32.56 -3.95 38.98
N ASP A 210 -33.41 -4.20 39.95
CA ASP A 210 -34.83 -4.52 39.75
C ASP A 210 -35.71 -3.48 40.48
N VAL A 211 -35.86 -2.30 39.86
CA VAL A 211 -36.69 -1.20 40.34
C VAL A 211 -37.75 -0.90 39.28
N PRO A 212 -39.04 -0.71 39.66
CA PRO A 212 -40.03 -0.30 38.70
C PRO A 212 -39.79 1.12 38.23
N VAL A 213 -39.27 1.23 37.02
CA VAL A 213 -38.93 2.50 36.35
C VAL A 213 -39.84 2.73 35.15
N PRO A 214 -40.11 3.98 34.76
CA PRO A 214 -40.77 4.31 33.50
C PRO A 214 -40.07 3.65 32.31
N GLN A 215 -40.84 3.37 31.23
CA GLN A 215 -40.35 2.64 30.08
C GLN A 215 -39.11 3.30 29.44
N GLU A 216 -39.04 4.63 29.51
CA GLU A 216 -37.89 5.43 29.00
C GLU A 216 -36.59 5.23 29.79
N VAL A 217 -36.73 4.83 31.07
CA VAL A 217 -35.57 4.59 31.96
C VAL A 217 -35.17 3.11 31.96
N SER A 218 -36.10 2.21 31.59
CA SER A 218 -35.87 0.77 31.58
C SER A 218 -34.73 0.37 30.64
N HIS A 219 -34.57 1.06 29.50
CA HIS A 219 -33.46 0.83 28.58
C HIS A 219 -32.11 1.14 29.21
N LEU A 220 -32.02 2.19 30.03
CA LEU A 220 -30.81 2.54 30.76
C LEU A 220 -30.48 1.50 31.83
N VAL A 221 -31.51 1.07 32.60
CA VAL A 221 -31.38 0.03 33.63
C VAL A 221 -30.96 -1.29 32.99
N ASN A 222 -31.55 -1.63 31.83
CA ASN A 222 -31.17 -2.83 31.07
C ASN A 222 -29.75 -2.74 30.51
N ALA A 223 -29.35 -1.56 30.02
CA ALA A 223 -27.99 -1.33 29.55
C ALA A 223 -26.96 -1.44 30.69
N LEU A 224 -27.28 -0.90 31.86
CA LEU A 224 -26.50 -1.01 33.10
C LEU A 224 -26.34 -2.48 33.53
N ASN A 225 -27.46 -3.22 33.60
CA ASN A 225 -27.46 -4.63 33.93
C ASN A 225 -26.67 -5.47 32.93
N GLY A 226 -26.76 -5.14 31.64
CA GLY A 226 -25.94 -5.76 30.58
C GLY A 226 -24.44 -5.46 30.71
N PHE A 227 -24.08 -4.26 31.14
CA PHE A 227 -22.67 -3.89 31.42
C PHE A 227 -22.14 -4.67 32.65
N MET A 228 -22.90 -4.73 33.74
CA MET A 228 -22.55 -5.48 34.94
C MET A 228 -22.30 -6.96 34.62
N GLY A 229 -23.16 -7.58 33.78
CA GLY A 229 -23.00 -8.96 33.37
C GLY A 229 -21.78 -9.17 32.45
N ARG A 230 -21.38 -8.18 31.61
CA ARG A 230 -20.14 -8.27 30.81
C ARG A 230 -18.90 -8.13 31.66
N LEU A 231 -18.92 -7.24 32.63
CA LEU A 231 -17.82 -7.04 33.57
C LEU A 231 -17.55 -8.30 34.38
N GLY A 232 -18.62 -8.95 34.92
CA GLY A 232 -18.49 -10.22 35.64
C GLY A 232 -17.79 -11.30 34.82
N ARG A 233 -18.22 -11.51 33.55
CA ARG A 233 -17.59 -12.50 32.66
C ARG A 233 -16.15 -12.15 32.26
N ALA A 234 -15.79 -10.88 32.23
CA ALA A 234 -14.41 -10.47 31.97
C ALA A 234 -13.50 -10.77 33.16
N VAL A 235 -14.00 -10.53 34.37
CA VAL A 235 -13.27 -10.83 35.63
C VAL A 235 -13.04 -12.35 35.76
N GLU A 236 -14.03 -13.18 35.48
CA GLU A 236 -13.93 -14.65 35.51
C GLU A 236 -12.84 -15.17 34.54
N ARG A 237 -12.77 -14.62 33.32
CA ARG A 237 -11.75 -15.03 32.32
C ARG A 237 -10.32 -14.72 32.76
N VAL A 238 -10.09 -13.52 33.29
CA VAL A 238 -8.76 -13.13 33.78
C VAL A 238 -8.34 -13.99 34.95
N THR A 239 -9.27 -14.28 35.88
CA THR A 239 -8.99 -15.12 37.04
C THR A 239 -8.64 -16.56 36.62
N GLY A 240 -9.32 -17.09 35.59
CA GLY A 240 -9.03 -18.42 35.04
C GLY A 240 -7.62 -18.52 34.45
N LEU A 241 -7.20 -17.53 33.63
CA LEU A 241 -5.85 -17.48 33.04
C LEU A 241 -4.75 -17.37 34.11
N VAL A 242 -4.98 -16.57 35.14
CA VAL A 242 -4.04 -16.44 36.27
C VAL A 242 -3.96 -17.74 37.06
N ALA A 243 -5.06 -18.46 37.23
CA ALA A 243 -5.10 -19.74 37.95
C ALA A 243 -4.31 -20.84 37.21
N GLU A 244 -4.44 -20.92 35.85
CA GLU A 244 -3.71 -21.90 35.03
C GLU A 244 -2.20 -21.65 35.07
N ALA A 245 -1.76 -20.39 34.85
CA ALA A 245 -0.35 -20.02 34.96
C ALA A 245 0.20 -20.30 36.36
N ALA A 246 -0.56 -20.04 37.44
CA ALA A 246 -0.20 -20.33 38.81
C ALA A 246 -0.07 -21.84 39.07
N HIS A 247 -0.90 -22.67 38.42
CA HIS A 247 -0.83 -24.13 38.57
C HIS A 247 0.46 -24.68 38.00
N GLU A 248 0.84 -24.26 36.76
CA GLU A 248 2.07 -24.73 36.09
C GLU A 248 3.36 -24.28 36.80
N VAL A 249 3.33 -23.17 37.53
CA VAL A 249 4.44 -22.70 38.34
C VAL A 249 4.46 -23.36 39.74
N ARG A 250 3.28 -23.67 40.32
CA ARG A 250 3.16 -24.24 41.65
C ARG A 250 3.76 -25.66 41.73
N THR A 251 3.60 -26.46 40.69
CA THR A 251 4.07 -27.86 40.68
C THR A 251 5.58 -27.96 40.91
N PRO A 252 6.47 -27.28 40.14
CA PRO A 252 7.89 -27.30 40.42
C PRO A 252 8.26 -26.65 41.74
N LEU A 253 7.54 -25.59 42.14
CA LEU A 253 7.79 -24.94 43.45
C LEU A 253 7.42 -25.84 44.64
N ALA A 254 6.32 -26.61 44.57
CA ALA A 254 5.93 -27.57 45.58
C ALA A 254 6.96 -28.72 45.70
N SER A 255 7.47 -29.20 44.58
CA SER A 255 8.54 -30.18 44.56
C SER A 255 9.82 -29.67 45.20
N LEU A 256 10.20 -28.42 44.90
CA LEU A 256 11.32 -27.74 45.51
C LEU A 256 11.19 -27.60 47.03
N ARG A 257 10.00 -27.18 47.49
CA ARG A 257 9.70 -27.01 48.91
C ARG A 257 9.76 -28.35 49.66
N ALA A 258 9.15 -29.39 49.12
CA ALA A 258 9.18 -30.73 49.73
C ALA A 258 10.62 -31.27 49.84
N GLN A 259 11.45 -31.04 48.81
CA GLN A 259 12.85 -31.43 48.87
C GLN A 259 13.65 -30.61 49.86
N ALA A 260 13.32 -29.30 50.02
CA ALA A 260 13.96 -28.45 51.04
C ALA A 260 13.57 -28.85 52.47
N GLU A 261 12.27 -29.14 52.72
CA GLU A 261 11.79 -29.62 54.01
C GLU A 261 12.48 -30.93 54.41
N ILE A 262 12.58 -31.88 53.51
CA ILE A 262 13.29 -33.17 53.78
C ILE A 262 14.81 -32.94 53.99
N ALA A 263 15.38 -31.92 53.32
CA ALA A 263 16.80 -31.60 53.51
C ALA A 263 17.11 -30.94 54.85
N MET A 264 16.13 -30.24 55.46
CA MET A 264 16.30 -29.60 56.77
C MET A 264 16.37 -30.60 57.93
N ASP A 265 15.75 -31.79 57.80
CA ASP A 265 15.75 -32.86 58.81
C ASP A 265 16.90 -33.88 58.60
N GLU A 266 17.67 -33.73 57.53
CA GLU A 266 18.74 -34.65 57.16
C GLU A 266 20.04 -34.39 57.99
N GLN A 267 20.49 -35.39 58.71
CA GLN A 267 21.71 -35.27 59.56
C GLN A 267 22.95 -35.76 58.83
N ASP A 268 22.82 -36.53 57.74
CA ASP A 268 23.96 -37.03 57.01
C ASP A 268 24.48 -35.99 56.04
N PRO A 269 25.71 -35.48 56.17
CA PRO A 269 26.26 -34.45 55.33
C PRO A 269 26.33 -34.79 53.82
N GLU A 270 26.55 -36.05 53.51
CA GLU A 270 26.62 -36.53 52.12
C GLU A 270 25.23 -36.59 51.46
N VAL A 271 24.20 -37.04 52.18
CA VAL A 271 22.82 -37.09 51.74
C VAL A 271 22.26 -35.67 51.67
N LEU A 272 22.56 -34.83 52.65
CA LEU A 272 22.18 -33.40 52.63
C LEU A 272 22.72 -32.67 51.39
N ARG A 273 24.02 -32.87 51.08
CA ARG A 273 24.65 -32.26 49.90
C ARG A 273 23.95 -32.68 48.59
N LYS A 274 23.56 -33.97 48.46
CA LYS A 274 22.80 -34.47 47.31
C LYS A 274 21.39 -33.88 47.22
N ARG A 275 20.73 -33.65 48.37
CA ARG A 275 19.39 -33.03 48.43
C ARG A 275 19.45 -31.54 48.06
N VAL A 276 20.41 -30.81 48.65
CA VAL A 276 20.63 -29.38 48.25
C VAL A 276 20.92 -29.24 46.75
N GLY A 277 21.71 -30.19 46.20
CA GLY A 277 21.95 -30.26 44.77
C GLY A 277 20.65 -30.45 43.92
N ARG A 278 19.71 -31.29 44.38
CA ARG A 278 18.40 -31.47 43.71
C ARG A 278 17.54 -30.24 43.86
N ILE A 279 17.52 -29.55 45.01
CA ILE A 279 16.79 -28.30 45.19
C ILE A 279 17.33 -27.22 44.24
N HIS A 280 18.66 -27.10 44.18
CA HIS A 280 19.28 -26.17 43.23
C HIS A 280 18.93 -26.47 41.77
N GLN A 281 19.01 -27.73 41.37
CA GLN A 281 18.60 -28.16 40.04
C GLN A 281 17.12 -27.88 39.74
N GLY A 282 16.22 -28.16 40.68
CA GLY A 282 14.79 -27.86 40.52
C GLY A 282 14.51 -26.36 40.41
N ALA A 283 15.24 -25.52 41.19
CA ALA A 283 15.12 -24.06 41.10
C ALA A 283 15.57 -23.52 39.71
N VAL A 284 16.70 -24.04 39.23
CA VAL A 284 17.20 -23.73 37.89
C VAL A 284 16.20 -24.15 36.81
N GLN A 285 15.61 -25.34 36.93
CA GLN A 285 14.60 -25.83 35.97
C GLN A 285 13.34 -24.98 35.97
N ALA A 286 12.81 -24.59 37.13
CA ALA A 286 11.66 -23.70 37.24
C ALA A 286 11.92 -22.33 36.60
N SER A 287 13.09 -21.75 36.87
CA SER A 287 13.53 -20.48 36.29
C SER A 287 13.66 -20.56 34.74
N GLN A 288 14.25 -21.67 34.27
CA GLN A 288 14.38 -21.92 32.85
C GLN A 288 13.03 -22.05 32.14
N LEU A 289 12.06 -22.75 32.76
CA LEU A 289 10.70 -22.88 32.21
C LEU A 289 10.02 -21.52 32.06
N VAL A 290 10.07 -20.68 33.08
CA VAL A 290 9.50 -19.32 33.03
C VAL A 290 10.17 -18.48 31.94
N ASN A 291 11.49 -18.51 31.85
CA ASN A 291 12.22 -17.76 30.82
C ASN A 291 11.91 -18.26 29.40
N GLN A 292 11.74 -19.57 29.22
CA GLN A 292 11.38 -20.15 27.94
C GLN A 292 9.95 -19.80 27.49
N LEU A 293 8.98 -19.77 28.42
CA LEU A 293 7.62 -19.31 28.14
C LEU A 293 7.58 -17.84 27.72
N LEU A 294 8.35 -16.97 28.39
CA LEU A 294 8.48 -15.56 28.04
C LEU A 294 9.18 -15.36 26.68
N MET A 295 10.21 -16.16 26.40
CA MET A 295 10.95 -16.11 25.14
C MET A 295 10.08 -16.57 23.97
N GLU A 296 9.31 -17.65 24.12
CA GLU A 296 8.39 -18.13 23.08
C GLU A 296 7.32 -17.09 22.75
N ALA A 297 6.76 -16.42 23.76
CA ALA A 297 5.82 -15.33 23.58
C ALA A 297 6.47 -14.15 22.80
N THR A 298 7.71 -13.82 23.13
CA THR A 298 8.47 -12.74 22.50
C THR A 298 8.78 -13.05 21.03
N ILE A 299 9.29 -14.25 20.74
CA ILE A 299 9.60 -14.68 19.37
C ILE A 299 8.33 -14.70 18.51
N SER A 300 7.22 -15.22 19.04
CA SER A 300 5.93 -15.24 18.33
C SER A 300 5.48 -13.84 17.93
N HIS A 301 5.55 -12.88 18.85
CA HIS A 301 5.18 -11.48 18.60
C HIS A 301 6.10 -10.82 17.55
N ARG A 302 7.40 -11.12 17.56
CA ARG A 302 8.37 -10.52 16.63
C ARG A 302 8.22 -11.05 15.20
N LEU A 303 8.02 -12.35 15.04
CA LEU A 303 7.83 -12.98 13.72
C LEU A 303 6.54 -12.53 13.02
N GLU A 304 5.53 -12.07 13.79
CA GLU A 304 4.24 -11.60 13.27
C GLU A 304 4.24 -10.11 12.91
N ASN A 305 5.11 -9.27 13.56
CA ASN A 305 4.97 -7.82 13.56
C ASN A 305 6.21 -7.02 13.10
N GLN A 306 7.34 -7.65 12.75
CA GLN A 306 8.54 -6.94 12.32
C GLN A 306 8.87 -7.16 10.83
N GLU A 307 9.33 -6.08 10.16
CA GLU A 307 9.93 -6.17 8.82
C GLU A 307 11.25 -6.94 8.89
N ALA A 308 11.39 -7.94 8.00
CA ALA A 308 12.58 -8.77 7.93
C ALA A 308 13.77 -7.96 7.38
N GLU A 309 14.79 -7.74 8.20
CA GLU A 309 16.07 -7.14 7.81
C GLU A 309 16.99 -8.19 7.15
N THR A 310 18.09 -7.72 6.56
CA THR A 310 19.07 -8.61 5.92
C THR A 310 20.29 -8.74 6.83
N GLU A 311 20.58 -9.97 7.30
CA GLU A 311 21.64 -10.26 8.24
C GLU A 311 22.66 -11.27 7.69
N ALA A 312 23.94 -11.01 7.94
CA ALA A 312 24.99 -11.95 7.60
C ALA A 312 25.02 -13.08 8.64
N ILE A 313 24.88 -14.32 8.20
CA ILE A 313 24.80 -15.46 9.13
C ILE A 313 26.07 -15.64 9.96
N GLY A 314 27.24 -15.28 9.43
CA GLY A 314 28.50 -15.32 10.17
C GLY A 314 28.48 -14.45 11.45
N VAL A 315 27.80 -13.29 11.39
CA VAL A 315 27.63 -12.41 12.56
C VAL A 315 26.77 -13.07 13.63
N VAL A 316 25.70 -13.73 13.21
CA VAL A 316 24.77 -14.43 14.13
C VAL A 316 25.47 -15.62 14.80
N ILE A 317 26.30 -16.36 14.07
CA ILE A 317 27.08 -17.49 14.61
C ILE A 317 28.14 -16.98 15.60
N GLU A 318 28.83 -15.89 15.27
CA GLU A 318 29.82 -15.27 16.16
C GLU A 318 29.18 -14.80 17.46
N GLU A 319 27.98 -14.19 17.42
CA GLU A 319 27.27 -13.80 18.64
C GLU A 319 26.87 -14.99 19.52
N VAL A 320 26.54 -16.12 18.94
CA VAL A 320 26.26 -17.34 19.70
C VAL A 320 27.54 -17.88 20.28
N TYR A 321 28.64 -17.91 19.52
CA TYR A 321 29.94 -18.41 19.98
C TYR A 321 30.53 -17.59 21.14
N GLN A 322 30.45 -16.26 21.07
CA GLN A 322 30.95 -15.35 22.12
C GLN A 322 30.23 -15.47 23.48
N ARG A 323 29.05 -16.08 23.49
CA ARG A 323 28.25 -16.31 24.72
C ARG A 323 28.43 -17.66 25.33
N LEU A 324 29.24 -18.51 24.75
CA LEU A 324 29.58 -19.80 25.29
C LEU A 324 30.63 -19.64 26.39
N ASP A 325 30.51 -20.43 27.48
CA ASP A 325 31.50 -20.49 28.50
C ASP A 325 32.83 -21.04 27.94
N GLY A 326 33.97 -20.71 28.57
CA GLY A 326 35.30 -21.04 28.05
C GLY A 326 35.51 -22.55 27.78
N ASP A 327 34.89 -23.44 28.54
CA ASP A 327 34.95 -24.88 28.32
C ASP A 327 34.02 -25.32 27.18
N GLN A 328 32.85 -24.69 27.03
CA GLN A 328 31.92 -24.93 25.95
C GLN A 328 32.48 -24.44 24.60
N ALA A 329 33.08 -23.24 24.59
CA ALA A 329 33.71 -22.65 23.40
C ALA A 329 34.84 -23.53 22.84
N ARG A 330 35.63 -24.16 23.70
CA ARG A 330 36.68 -25.10 23.26
C ARG A 330 36.15 -26.36 22.56
N ARG A 331 34.89 -26.70 22.81
CA ARG A 331 34.25 -27.88 22.23
C ARG A 331 33.54 -27.55 20.89
N VAL A 332 33.28 -26.27 20.59
CA VAL A 332 32.63 -25.85 19.39
C VAL A 332 33.66 -25.48 18.33
N GLN A 333 33.61 -26.17 17.18
CA GLN A 333 34.46 -25.94 16.03
C GLN A 333 33.60 -25.32 14.90
N ILE A 334 34.02 -24.16 14.43
CA ILE A 334 33.30 -23.45 13.34
C ILE A 334 34.08 -23.65 12.03
N ALA A 335 33.48 -24.36 11.07
CA ALA A 335 34.01 -24.63 9.74
C ALA A 335 33.14 -23.95 8.68
N LEU A 336 33.17 -22.59 8.69
CA LEU A 336 32.44 -21.81 7.70
C LEU A 336 33.39 -21.18 6.66
N PRO A 337 33.33 -21.61 5.41
CA PRO A 337 34.04 -20.94 4.30
C PRO A 337 33.51 -19.50 4.11
N ALA A 338 34.37 -18.58 3.61
CA ALA A 338 34.01 -17.18 3.40
C ALA A 338 32.67 -16.95 2.65
N PRO A 339 32.29 -17.72 1.63
CA PRO A 339 30.98 -17.57 1.00
C PRO A 339 29.80 -17.88 1.93
N ALA A 340 29.96 -18.83 2.85
CA ALA A 340 28.89 -19.22 3.77
C ALA A 340 28.80 -18.24 4.95
N SER A 341 29.90 -17.73 5.48
CA SER A 341 29.91 -16.76 6.57
C SER A 341 29.36 -15.38 6.15
N ALA A 342 29.58 -14.99 4.89
CA ALA A 342 29.08 -13.76 4.31
C ALA A 342 27.64 -13.86 3.76
N ALA A 343 27.03 -15.04 3.81
CA ALA A 343 25.68 -15.25 3.27
C ALA A 343 24.66 -14.39 4.00
N GLN A 344 23.93 -13.59 3.24
CA GLN A 344 22.92 -12.68 3.74
C GLN A 344 21.56 -13.39 3.80
N ILE A 345 20.98 -13.45 4.98
CA ILE A 345 19.64 -14.03 5.21
C ILE A 345 18.65 -12.91 5.55
N ARG A 346 17.52 -12.92 4.91
CA ARG A 346 16.44 -11.98 5.22
C ARG A 346 15.61 -12.51 6.39
N GLY A 347 15.69 -11.84 7.55
CA GLY A 347 14.98 -12.32 8.73
C GLY A 347 15.18 -11.46 9.98
N ASP A 348 14.61 -11.90 11.08
CA ASP A 348 14.81 -11.29 12.42
C ASP A 348 16.08 -11.84 13.07
N ARG A 349 17.05 -10.97 13.35
CA ARG A 349 18.35 -11.31 13.95
C ARG A 349 18.22 -12.02 15.31
N VAL A 350 17.25 -11.61 16.13
CA VAL A 350 17.03 -12.22 17.45
C VAL A 350 16.51 -13.64 17.31
N ALA A 351 15.55 -13.85 16.39
CA ALA A 351 15.01 -15.18 16.12
C ALA A 351 16.07 -16.11 15.54
N LEU A 352 16.89 -15.66 14.57
CA LEU A 352 17.99 -16.43 13.99
C LEU A 352 19.05 -16.80 15.03
N ARG A 353 19.38 -15.87 15.92
CA ARG A 353 20.34 -16.12 17.02
C ARG A 353 19.79 -17.17 18.01
N GLU A 354 18.54 -17.04 18.43
CA GLU A 354 17.92 -17.99 19.35
C GLU A 354 17.74 -19.38 18.73
N MET A 355 17.47 -19.44 17.43
CA MET A 355 17.46 -20.70 16.66
C MET A 355 18.81 -21.42 16.75
N LEU A 356 19.90 -20.73 16.42
CA LEU A 356 21.24 -21.31 16.46
C LEU A 356 21.66 -21.66 17.89
N ARG A 357 21.36 -20.80 18.87
CA ARG A 357 21.64 -21.06 20.27
C ARG A 357 20.97 -22.35 20.75
N ASN A 358 19.69 -22.54 20.47
CA ASN A 358 18.96 -23.76 20.86
C ASN A 358 19.57 -25.03 20.26
N VAL A 359 20.08 -24.97 19.03
CA VAL A 359 20.73 -26.12 18.39
C VAL A 359 22.10 -26.40 19.01
N VAL A 360 22.91 -25.36 19.25
CA VAL A 360 24.26 -25.48 19.84
C VAL A 360 24.18 -25.95 21.31
N ASP A 361 23.26 -25.37 22.07
CA ASP A 361 23.04 -25.76 23.48
C ASP A 361 22.62 -27.23 23.57
N ASN A 362 21.71 -27.68 22.69
CA ASN A 362 21.33 -29.09 22.60
C ASN A 362 22.55 -29.99 22.29
N ALA A 363 23.35 -29.65 21.28
CA ALA A 363 24.52 -30.38 20.88
C ALA A 363 25.56 -30.50 22.05
N LEU A 364 25.75 -29.42 22.80
CA LEU A 364 26.64 -29.40 23.96
C LEU A 364 26.13 -30.22 25.17
N VAL A 365 24.83 -30.24 25.40
CA VAL A 365 24.16 -30.96 26.47
C VAL A 365 24.12 -32.48 26.19
N TYR A 366 23.83 -32.87 24.98
CA TYR A 366 23.63 -34.29 24.63
C TYR A 366 24.88 -34.98 24.13
N SER A 367 25.95 -34.26 23.83
CA SER A 367 27.28 -34.81 23.48
C SER A 367 28.33 -34.40 24.47
N SER A 368 29.33 -35.26 24.69
CA SER A 368 30.57 -34.93 25.45
C SER A 368 31.72 -34.60 24.49
N GLY A 369 31.56 -34.89 23.20
CA GLY A 369 32.56 -34.68 22.16
C GLY A 369 32.51 -33.25 21.55
N PRO A 370 33.34 -33.03 20.54
CA PRO A 370 33.33 -31.76 19.82
C PRO A 370 32.00 -31.59 19.06
N VAL A 371 31.51 -30.35 19.06
CA VAL A 371 30.36 -29.88 18.27
C VAL A 371 30.89 -29.09 17.08
N GLU A 372 30.47 -29.42 15.90
CA GLU A 372 30.93 -28.80 14.66
C GLU A 372 29.80 -28.00 14.00
N ILE A 373 30.06 -26.72 13.71
CA ILE A 373 29.16 -25.88 12.94
C ILE A 373 29.77 -25.71 11.55
N ALA A 374 29.14 -26.30 10.55
CA ALA A 374 29.55 -26.21 9.16
C ALA A 374 28.46 -25.54 8.32
N GLY A 375 28.88 -24.91 7.22
CA GLY A 375 27.92 -24.28 6.31
C GLY A 375 28.45 -24.19 4.89
N GLN A 376 27.55 -24.32 3.94
CA GLN A 376 27.86 -24.14 2.52
C GLN A 376 26.73 -23.38 1.82
N VAL A 377 27.09 -22.63 0.77
CA VAL A 377 26.12 -21.92 -0.08
C VAL A 377 26.12 -22.55 -1.46
N GLU A 378 24.98 -23.09 -1.86
CA GLU A 378 24.78 -23.67 -3.20
C GLU A 378 23.39 -23.28 -3.72
N GLY A 379 23.30 -22.92 -5.00
CA GLY A 379 22.01 -22.63 -5.65
C GLY A 379 21.18 -21.53 -5.00
N GLY A 380 21.83 -20.55 -4.34
CA GLY A 380 21.11 -19.46 -3.63
C GLY A 380 20.54 -19.87 -2.27
N GLN A 381 20.97 -20.99 -1.72
CA GLN A 381 20.58 -21.49 -0.41
C GLN A 381 21.81 -21.68 0.48
N LEU A 382 21.73 -21.21 1.70
CA LEU A 382 22.70 -21.51 2.75
C LEU A 382 22.22 -22.76 3.49
N THR A 383 23.02 -23.81 3.51
CA THR A 383 22.83 -24.98 4.36
C THR A 383 23.77 -24.91 5.54
N LEU A 384 23.20 -24.74 6.74
CA LEU A 384 23.90 -24.76 8.01
C LEU A 384 23.70 -26.10 8.69
N GLN A 385 24.78 -26.72 9.16
CA GLN A 385 24.76 -27.99 9.86
C GLN A 385 25.45 -27.83 11.21
N VAL A 386 24.77 -28.23 12.26
CA VAL A 386 25.35 -28.36 13.60
C VAL A 386 25.39 -29.86 13.94
N SER A 387 26.60 -30.36 14.11
CA SER A 387 26.87 -31.80 14.25
C SER A 387 27.45 -32.10 15.65
N ASP A 388 26.88 -33.06 16.31
CA ASP A 388 27.40 -33.55 17.61
C ASP A 388 27.81 -35.03 17.54
N ARG A 389 28.38 -35.56 18.63
CA ARG A 389 28.74 -36.96 18.82
C ARG A 389 28.01 -37.56 20.00
N GLY A 390 26.78 -37.22 20.22
CA GLY A 390 25.92 -37.74 21.27
C GLY A 390 25.25 -39.06 20.90
N SER A 391 24.19 -39.38 21.63
CA SER A 391 23.43 -40.63 21.44
C SER A 391 22.54 -40.62 20.17
N GLY A 392 22.45 -39.49 19.48
CA GLY A 392 21.52 -39.29 18.36
C GLY A 392 20.03 -39.36 18.76
N ILE A 393 19.16 -39.37 17.77
CA ILE A 393 17.71 -39.48 17.95
C ILE A 393 17.19 -40.61 17.02
N ILE A 394 16.45 -41.55 17.59
CA ILE A 394 15.89 -42.68 16.84
C ILE A 394 14.95 -42.16 15.74
N GLU A 395 14.98 -42.74 14.54
CA GLU A 395 14.23 -42.27 13.36
C GLU A 395 12.74 -42.05 13.64
N SER A 396 12.11 -42.93 14.39
CA SER A 396 10.69 -42.83 14.77
C SER A 396 10.38 -41.66 15.71
N GLU A 397 11.39 -41.09 16.37
CA GLU A 397 11.23 -39.98 17.33
C GLU A 397 11.62 -38.62 16.73
N LYS A 398 12.27 -38.57 15.56
CA LYS A 398 12.73 -37.34 14.94
C LYS A 398 11.59 -36.32 14.66
N SER A 399 10.42 -36.80 14.28
CA SER A 399 9.24 -35.95 14.12
C SER A 399 8.64 -35.51 15.47
N LEU A 400 8.65 -36.40 16.45
CA LEU A 400 8.08 -36.16 17.78
C LEU A 400 8.84 -35.07 18.55
N VAL A 401 10.18 -35.08 18.50
CA VAL A 401 11.03 -34.12 19.22
C VAL A 401 10.95 -32.70 18.65
N LEU A 402 10.30 -32.51 17.49
CA LEU A 402 9.98 -31.23 16.90
C LEU A 402 8.64 -30.64 17.37
N GLU A 403 7.86 -31.38 18.16
CA GLU A 403 6.62 -30.93 18.79
C GLU A 403 6.92 -30.30 20.16
N ARG A 404 6.05 -29.39 20.62
CA ARG A 404 6.19 -28.70 21.91
C ARG A 404 6.10 -29.67 23.08
N PHE A 405 6.97 -29.49 24.07
CA PHE A 405 7.02 -30.28 25.30
C PHE A 405 7.28 -31.78 25.08
N LYS A 406 7.62 -32.19 23.86
CA LYS A 406 7.95 -33.59 23.57
C LYS A 406 9.45 -33.84 23.67
N ARG A 407 9.82 -35.01 24.22
CA ARG A 407 11.21 -35.43 24.42
C ARG A 407 11.38 -36.88 23.96
N GLY A 408 12.50 -37.18 23.35
CA GLY A 408 12.82 -38.57 22.98
C GLY A 408 13.17 -39.46 24.19
N ALA A 409 12.97 -40.73 24.08
CA ALA A 409 13.16 -41.70 25.18
C ALA A 409 14.59 -41.70 25.75
N SER A 410 15.60 -41.46 24.92
CA SER A 410 17.01 -41.36 25.30
C SER A 410 17.37 -40.08 26.10
N SER A 411 16.48 -39.11 26.17
CA SER A 411 16.73 -37.79 26.78
C SER A 411 16.16 -37.64 28.20
N THR A 412 15.52 -38.67 28.78
CA THR A 412 14.82 -38.61 30.07
C THR A 412 15.78 -38.40 31.26
N ALA A 413 17.05 -38.69 31.12
CA ALA A 413 18.04 -38.54 32.18
C ALA A 413 18.72 -37.16 32.28
N LYS A 414 18.54 -36.28 31.28
CA LYS A 414 19.15 -34.90 31.23
C LYS A 414 18.07 -33.85 31.35
N ALA A 415 18.35 -32.74 32.01
CA ALA A 415 17.38 -31.62 32.17
C ALA A 415 17.08 -30.95 30.84
N GLY A 416 15.80 -30.71 30.55
CA GLY A 416 15.35 -29.94 29.34
C GLY A 416 13.83 -29.87 29.23
N SER A 417 13.30 -28.75 28.75
CA SER A 417 11.85 -28.45 28.68
C SER A 417 11.12 -29.06 27.47
N GLY A 418 11.83 -29.55 26.44
CA GLY A 418 11.25 -30.04 25.19
C GLY A 418 10.75 -28.90 24.25
N LEU A 419 11.16 -27.64 24.49
CA LEU A 419 10.78 -26.49 23.68
C LEU A 419 11.85 -26.10 22.63
N GLY A 420 13.11 -26.42 22.84
CA GLY A 420 14.22 -25.92 22.03
C GLY A 420 14.09 -26.24 20.53
N LEU A 421 13.87 -27.51 20.17
CA LEU A 421 13.77 -27.91 18.75
C LEU A 421 12.46 -27.44 18.08
N SER A 422 11.37 -27.26 18.83
CA SER A 422 10.13 -26.68 18.30
C SER A 422 10.29 -25.19 17.97
N ILE A 423 11.08 -24.43 18.76
CA ILE A 423 11.46 -23.05 18.44
C ILE A 423 12.32 -23.02 17.17
N VAL A 424 13.30 -23.89 17.03
CA VAL A 424 14.16 -23.99 15.82
C VAL A 424 13.32 -24.23 14.58
N LYS A 425 12.40 -25.20 14.63
CA LYS A 425 11.49 -25.49 13.53
C LYS A 425 10.68 -24.26 13.12
N ARG A 426 10.06 -23.57 14.07
CA ARG A 426 9.23 -22.39 13.83
C ARG A 426 10.02 -21.25 13.21
N VAL A 427 11.24 -20.98 13.68
CA VAL A 427 12.10 -19.94 13.12
C VAL A 427 12.55 -20.28 11.70
N VAL A 428 12.97 -21.52 11.44
CA VAL A 428 13.38 -21.98 10.11
C VAL A 428 12.22 -21.87 9.10
N GLU A 429 11.02 -22.31 9.50
CA GLU A 429 9.81 -22.22 8.67
C GLU A 429 9.40 -20.76 8.37
N ALA A 430 9.47 -19.86 9.38
CA ALA A 430 9.19 -18.43 9.21
C ALA A 430 10.16 -17.76 8.22
N HIS A 431 11.40 -18.24 8.13
CA HIS A 431 12.41 -17.78 7.18
C HIS A 431 12.39 -18.54 5.86
N ARG A 432 11.28 -19.29 5.54
CA ARG A 432 11.09 -20.09 4.34
C ARG A 432 12.20 -21.12 4.11
N GLY A 433 12.81 -21.59 5.18
CA GLY A 433 13.84 -22.61 5.22
C GLY A 433 13.27 -24.02 5.40
N ARG A 434 14.18 -24.98 5.50
CA ARG A 434 13.87 -26.39 5.82
C ARG A 434 14.77 -26.88 6.95
N LEU A 435 14.19 -27.59 7.90
CA LEU A 435 14.88 -28.25 8.99
C LEU A 435 14.89 -29.75 8.77
N ARG A 436 16.06 -30.39 8.96
CA ARG A 436 16.21 -31.84 8.93
C ARG A 436 17.06 -32.31 10.12
N LEU A 437 16.71 -33.46 10.65
CA LEU A 437 17.48 -34.17 11.68
C LEU A 437 18.07 -35.45 11.04
N LEU A 438 19.41 -35.46 10.92
CA LEU A 438 20.15 -36.55 10.22
C LEU A 438 21.05 -37.26 11.21
N ASP A 439 21.30 -38.54 10.98
CA ASP A 439 22.26 -39.27 11.78
C ASP A 439 23.70 -38.95 11.35
N ARG A 440 24.58 -38.71 12.28
CA ARG A 440 26.00 -38.48 11.97
C ARG A 440 26.71 -39.81 11.75
N PRO A 441 27.47 -39.99 10.65
CA PRO A 441 28.32 -41.13 10.45
C PRO A 441 29.29 -41.34 11.61
N GLY A 442 29.25 -42.53 12.27
CA GLY A 442 30.04 -42.81 13.45
C GLY A 442 29.39 -42.45 14.80
N GLY A 443 28.09 -42.06 14.80
CA GLY A 443 27.27 -41.74 15.96
C GLY A 443 27.13 -40.23 16.22
N GLY A 444 25.94 -39.80 16.65
CA GLY A 444 25.55 -38.44 16.91
C GLY A 444 24.41 -37.96 16.04
N LEU A 445 24.08 -36.66 16.21
CA LEU A 445 23.04 -35.98 15.47
C LEU A 445 23.63 -34.87 14.58
N VAL A 446 23.07 -34.70 13.39
CA VAL A 446 23.27 -33.51 12.53
C VAL A 446 21.95 -32.78 12.41
N VAL A 447 21.90 -31.54 12.88
CA VAL A 447 20.78 -30.65 12.67
C VAL A 447 21.09 -29.75 11.46
N GLU A 448 20.40 -30.03 10.38
CA GLU A 448 20.56 -29.31 9.10
C GLU A 448 19.46 -28.28 8.91
N MET A 449 19.86 -27.04 8.69
CA MET A 449 18.99 -25.89 8.48
C MET A 449 19.35 -25.25 7.14
N ALA A 450 18.42 -25.30 6.18
CA ALA A 450 18.60 -24.72 4.87
C ALA A 450 17.79 -23.41 4.76
N LEU A 451 18.46 -22.28 4.49
CA LEU A 451 17.88 -20.94 4.47
C LEU A 451 18.18 -20.23 3.14
N PRO A 452 17.22 -19.49 2.54
CA PRO A 452 17.46 -18.77 1.28
C PRO A 452 18.39 -17.56 1.48
N VAL A 453 19.34 -17.37 0.56
CA VAL A 453 20.33 -16.28 0.58
C VAL A 453 19.91 -15.16 -0.36
N VAL A 454 20.06 -13.91 0.06
CA VAL A 454 19.88 -12.74 -0.79
C VAL A 454 21.09 -12.62 -1.72
N GLY A 455 20.86 -12.66 -3.06
CA GLY A 455 21.96 -12.72 -4.05
C GLY A 455 22.86 -11.50 -4.02
N HIS A 456 24.15 -11.73 -3.98
CA HIS A 456 25.18 -10.70 -4.08
C HIS A 456 25.63 -10.55 -5.54
N ASN A 457 25.41 -9.37 -6.13
CA ASN A 457 25.78 -9.08 -7.51
C ASN A 457 27.30 -8.81 -7.62
N GLN A 458 28.02 -9.76 -8.17
CA GLN A 458 29.45 -9.63 -8.50
C GLN A 458 29.68 -8.96 -9.88
N LYS A 459 29.11 -7.80 -10.19
CA LYS A 459 29.29 -7.17 -11.52
C LYS A 459 29.52 -5.67 -11.50
N VAL A 460 30.33 -5.13 -10.61
CA VAL A 460 30.67 -3.68 -10.63
C VAL A 460 32.01 -3.40 -11.33
N GLU A 461 32.85 -4.40 -11.61
CA GLU A 461 34.23 -4.15 -12.05
C GLU A 461 34.45 -4.18 -13.55
N GLN A 462 33.49 -4.59 -14.38
CA GLN A 462 33.67 -4.67 -15.85
C GLN A 462 33.16 -3.45 -16.63
N MET A 463 32.41 -2.54 -16.00
CA MET A 463 31.81 -1.39 -16.70
C MET A 463 32.74 -0.21 -16.94
N ARG A 464 33.97 -0.26 -16.44
CA ARG A 464 34.96 0.85 -16.57
C ARG A 464 35.76 0.85 -17.86
N LYS A 465 35.66 -0.19 -18.71
CA LYS A 465 36.41 -0.32 -19.98
C LYS A 465 35.57 -0.05 -21.23
N ALA A 466 34.24 0.09 -21.15
CA ALA A 466 33.38 0.25 -22.32
C ALA A 466 33.06 1.72 -22.70
N LEU A 467 33.39 2.69 -21.84
CA LEU A 467 33.02 4.10 -22.09
C LEU A 467 33.96 4.83 -23.07
N GLY A 468 35.04 4.18 -23.55
CA GLY A 468 35.97 4.83 -24.44
C GLY A 468 35.62 4.81 -25.94
N SER A 469 34.66 3.95 -26.34
CA SER A 469 34.39 3.72 -27.77
C SER A 469 33.08 4.30 -28.29
N LEU A 470 32.25 4.87 -27.42
CA LEU A 470 30.89 5.38 -27.77
C LEU A 470 30.89 6.84 -28.24
N ALA A 471 31.96 7.59 -27.98
CA ALA A 471 32.06 9.00 -28.37
C ALA A 471 32.24 9.25 -29.89
N ALA A 472 32.63 8.23 -30.64
CA ALA A 472 32.89 8.37 -32.09
C ALA A 472 31.66 8.07 -32.97
N ILE A 473 30.59 7.45 -32.42
CA ILE A 473 29.39 7.06 -33.19
C ILE A 473 28.27 8.12 -33.07
N ILE A 474 28.30 8.96 -32.02
CA ILE A 474 27.27 9.99 -31.78
C ILE A 474 27.41 11.20 -32.74
N ALA A 475 28.59 11.41 -33.38
CA ALA A 475 28.79 12.57 -34.23
C ALA A 475 28.18 12.45 -35.66
N CYS A 476 27.69 11.27 -36.06
CA CYS A 476 27.12 11.05 -37.41
C CYS A 476 25.57 10.92 -37.44
N LEU A 477 24.88 11.01 -36.31
CA LEU A 477 23.42 10.81 -36.23
C LEU A 477 22.59 12.10 -36.08
N PHE A 478 23.24 13.28 -36.17
CA PHE A 478 22.54 14.57 -35.99
C PHE A 478 22.16 15.28 -37.31
N LEU A 479 21.86 14.56 -38.38
CA LEU A 479 21.35 15.17 -39.61
C LEU A 479 20.14 14.43 -40.23
N VAL A 480 19.27 13.90 -39.37
CA VAL A 480 17.89 13.60 -39.80
C VAL A 480 16.99 14.42 -38.91
N GLN A 481 16.56 15.56 -39.40
CA GLN A 481 15.39 16.24 -38.85
C GLN A 481 14.21 15.25 -38.96
N PRO A 482 13.50 14.92 -37.87
CA PRO A 482 12.21 14.26 -38.03
C PRO A 482 11.30 15.23 -38.78
N GLY A 483 10.91 14.87 -39.98
CA GLY A 483 9.81 15.54 -40.63
C GLY A 483 8.64 15.55 -39.64
N GLU A 484 8.05 16.72 -39.40
CA GLU A 484 6.80 16.87 -38.71
C GLU A 484 5.79 15.97 -39.44
N THR A 485 5.48 14.82 -38.82
CA THR A 485 4.30 14.05 -39.18
C THR A 485 3.13 14.95 -38.83
N GLN A 486 2.54 15.63 -39.82
CA GLN A 486 1.26 16.29 -39.63
C GLN A 486 0.30 15.25 -39.08
N ALA A 487 -0.21 15.50 -37.89
CA ALA A 487 -1.20 14.65 -37.24
C ALA A 487 -2.40 14.56 -38.21
N ALA A 488 -2.81 13.32 -38.53
CA ALA A 488 -3.89 13.09 -39.46
C ALA A 488 -5.22 13.49 -38.80
N SER A 489 -5.82 14.59 -39.24
CA SER A 489 -7.15 14.99 -38.79
C SER A 489 -8.23 14.45 -39.75
N THR A 490 -9.23 13.79 -39.16
CA THR A 490 -10.42 13.30 -39.92
C THR A 490 -11.60 14.20 -39.64
N ARG A 491 -12.27 14.63 -40.71
CA ARG A 491 -13.47 15.51 -40.65
C ARG A 491 -14.72 14.68 -40.91
N TYR A 492 -15.64 14.66 -39.99
CA TYR A 492 -16.96 14.06 -40.07
C TYR A 492 -17.99 15.17 -40.24
N ALA A 493 -18.50 15.30 -41.47
CA ALA A 493 -19.47 16.34 -41.82
C ALA A 493 -20.78 16.17 -41.02
N ALA A 494 -21.46 17.29 -40.76
CA ALA A 494 -22.76 17.28 -40.13
C ALA A 494 -23.78 16.50 -40.99
N PRO A 495 -24.54 15.53 -40.42
CA PRO A 495 -25.49 14.71 -41.18
C PRO A 495 -26.63 15.48 -41.83
N ASP A 496 -26.95 16.71 -41.40
CA ASP A 496 -27.97 17.58 -42.00
C ASP A 496 -27.41 18.50 -43.07
N GLY A 497 -26.11 18.44 -43.36
CA GLY A 497 -25.40 19.28 -44.32
C GLY A 497 -25.01 20.66 -43.80
N SER A 498 -25.24 20.99 -42.53
CA SER A 498 -24.75 22.22 -41.92
C SER A 498 -23.22 22.22 -41.77
N SER A 499 -22.58 23.36 -41.98
CA SER A 499 -21.09 23.46 -41.93
C SER A 499 -20.57 24.44 -40.90
N ASP A 500 -21.47 25.19 -40.25
CA ASP A 500 -21.07 26.36 -39.43
C ASP A 500 -20.71 26.00 -38.00
N THR A 501 -21.15 24.85 -37.51
CA THR A 501 -20.87 24.39 -36.15
C THR A 501 -19.85 23.24 -36.16
N VAL A 502 -18.66 23.50 -35.70
CA VAL A 502 -17.54 22.54 -35.71
C VAL A 502 -17.06 22.26 -34.27
N LEU A 503 -17.09 20.99 -33.88
CA LEU A 503 -16.48 20.50 -32.65
C LEU A 503 -15.09 19.91 -32.96
N THR A 504 -14.05 20.44 -32.36
CA THR A 504 -12.68 19.97 -32.54
C THR A 504 -12.26 19.13 -31.36
N ILE A 505 -11.99 17.85 -31.60
CA ILE A 505 -11.55 16.86 -30.59
C ILE A 505 -10.14 16.41 -30.95
N VAL A 506 -9.21 16.51 -29.99
CA VAL A 506 -7.88 15.91 -30.10
C VAL A 506 -7.79 14.74 -29.14
N GLY A 507 -7.50 13.55 -29.67
CA GLY A 507 -7.54 12.34 -28.88
C GLY A 507 -6.48 11.30 -29.24
N VAL A 508 -6.30 10.33 -28.33
CA VAL A 508 -5.32 9.23 -28.48
C VAL A 508 -5.99 7.90 -28.85
N THR A 509 -7.31 7.92 -29.08
CA THR A 509 -8.04 6.73 -29.50
C THR A 509 -7.94 6.59 -31.01
N ASN A 510 -7.63 5.36 -31.47
CA ASN A 510 -7.63 5.12 -32.92
C ASN A 510 -8.92 5.50 -33.54
N THR A 511 -8.85 6.21 -34.68
CA THR A 511 -10.00 6.73 -35.42
C THR A 511 -11.08 5.65 -35.65
N PRO A 512 -10.79 4.40 -36.09
CA PRO A 512 -11.84 3.40 -36.30
C PRO A 512 -12.61 2.98 -35.05
N LEU A 513 -12.04 3.09 -33.87
CA LEU A 513 -12.75 2.83 -32.60
C LEU A 513 -13.55 4.06 -32.17
N PHE A 514 -13.01 5.25 -32.36
CA PHE A 514 -13.64 6.47 -31.88
C PHE A 514 -14.76 6.98 -32.79
N GLU A 515 -14.74 6.63 -34.07
CA GLU A 515 -15.78 7.04 -35.02
C GLU A 515 -17.20 6.59 -34.64
N HIS A 516 -17.32 5.48 -33.86
CA HIS A 516 -18.62 5.03 -33.34
C HIS A 516 -19.22 6.03 -32.35
N PHE A 517 -18.38 6.66 -31.51
CA PHE A 517 -18.82 7.74 -30.63
C PHE A 517 -19.19 8.98 -31.41
N ILE A 518 -18.43 9.34 -32.46
CA ILE A 518 -18.72 10.49 -33.31
C ILE A 518 -20.04 10.26 -34.03
N ALA A 519 -20.24 9.09 -34.64
CA ALA A 519 -21.47 8.73 -35.34
C ALA A 519 -22.69 8.73 -34.41
N GLY A 520 -22.53 8.16 -33.18
CA GLY A 520 -23.59 8.18 -32.18
C GLY A 520 -23.94 9.61 -31.73
N PHE A 521 -22.92 10.45 -31.45
CA PHE A 521 -23.15 11.86 -31.15
C PHE A 521 -23.86 12.61 -32.29
N GLN A 522 -23.42 12.43 -33.53
CA GLN A 522 -24.03 13.04 -34.69
C GLN A 522 -25.44 12.50 -35.00
N ALA A 523 -25.82 11.32 -34.52
CA ALA A 523 -27.20 10.84 -34.62
C ALA A 523 -28.16 11.68 -33.76
N GLU A 524 -27.69 12.15 -32.57
CA GLU A 524 -28.45 13.06 -31.70
C GLU A 524 -28.30 14.54 -32.10
N ARG A 525 -27.10 14.93 -32.57
CA ARG A 525 -26.75 16.29 -32.95
C ARG A 525 -26.36 16.37 -34.42
N ARG A 526 -27.34 16.33 -35.28
CA ARG A 526 -27.16 16.26 -36.73
C ARG A 526 -26.59 17.54 -37.33
N ASP A 527 -26.59 18.62 -36.60
CA ASP A 527 -26.13 19.96 -36.94
C ASP A 527 -24.63 20.20 -36.71
N ILE A 528 -23.90 19.20 -36.16
CA ILE A 528 -22.52 19.38 -35.75
C ILE A 528 -21.56 18.62 -36.67
N THR A 529 -20.60 19.32 -37.25
CA THR A 529 -19.39 18.73 -37.84
C THR A 529 -18.39 18.42 -36.76
N VAL A 530 -17.81 17.19 -36.74
CA VAL A 530 -16.77 16.83 -35.82
C VAL A 530 -15.44 16.72 -36.57
N VAL A 531 -14.40 17.36 -36.03
CA VAL A 531 -13.02 17.20 -36.47
C VAL A 531 -12.27 16.45 -35.40
N TYR A 532 -11.81 15.25 -35.73
CA TYR A 532 -11.03 14.41 -34.82
C TYR A 532 -9.59 14.35 -35.29
N GLU A 533 -8.66 14.77 -34.40
CA GLU A 533 -7.23 14.64 -34.60
C GLU A 533 -6.72 13.51 -33.74
N GLU A 534 -6.18 12.44 -34.37
CA GLU A 534 -5.54 11.33 -33.67
C GLU A 534 -4.05 11.65 -33.43
N THR A 535 -3.59 11.49 -32.18
CA THR A 535 -2.20 11.71 -31.78
C THR A 535 -1.83 10.83 -30.59
N ASP A 536 -0.56 10.79 -30.18
CA ASP A 536 -0.14 10.09 -28.98
C ASP A 536 -0.29 10.94 -27.72
N SER A 537 -0.37 10.28 -26.57
CA SER A 537 -0.66 10.93 -25.27
C SER A 537 0.34 12.02 -24.89
N ARG A 538 1.63 11.77 -25.10
CA ARG A 538 2.69 12.70 -24.75
C ARG A 538 2.76 13.89 -25.69
N PRO A 539 2.76 13.73 -27.02
CA PRO A 539 2.61 14.84 -27.95
C PRO A 539 1.35 15.66 -27.76
N LEU A 540 0.20 15.03 -27.40
CA LEU A 540 -1.00 15.75 -27.05
C LEU A 540 -0.75 16.73 -25.91
N PHE A 541 -0.19 16.23 -24.80
CA PHE A 541 0.10 17.04 -23.62
C PHE A 541 1.09 18.18 -23.95
N GLU A 542 2.22 17.85 -24.56
CA GLU A 542 3.30 18.81 -24.83
C GLU A 542 2.87 19.92 -25.79
N ARG A 543 2.16 19.56 -26.89
CA ARG A 543 1.61 20.52 -27.86
C ARG A 543 0.54 21.41 -27.24
N PHE A 544 -0.31 20.85 -26.38
CA PHE A 544 -1.36 21.63 -25.72
C PHE A 544 -0.77 22.63 -24.73
N VAL A 545 0.13 22.24 -23.86
CA VAL A 545 0.81 23.14 -22.89
C VAL A 545 1.62 24.22 -23.60
N ALA A 546 2.28 23.87 -24.70
CA ALA A 546 3.01 24.83 -25.54
C ALA A 546 2.11 25.80 -26.33
N GLY A 547 0.77 25.62 -26.32
CA GLY A 547 -0.14 26.41 -27.14
C GLY A 547 0.02 26.17 -28.64
N ALA A 548 0.61 25.04 -29.04
CA ALA A 548 0.99 24.73 -30.43
C ALA A 548 -0.11 24.01 -31.23
N MET A 549 -1.33 23.92 -30.68
CA MET A 549 -2.45 23.29 -31.38
C MET A 549 -3.23 24.32 -32.20
N THR A 550 -3.40 24.05 -33.50
CA THR A 550 -4.16 24.90 -34.42
C THR A 550 -5.00 24.02 -35.36
N PRO A 551 -6.35 24.09 -35.31
CA PRO A 551 -7.15 24.93 -34.42
C PRO A 551 -7.05 24.52 -32.96
N LYS A 552 -7.42 25.43 -32.01
CA LYS A 552 -7.52 25.08 -30.61
C LYS A 552 -8.57 23.99 -30.40
N PRO A 553 -8.30 22.95 -29.59
CA PRO A 553 -9.28 21.90 -29.31
C PRO A 553 -10.40 22.39 -28.38
N ASP A 554 -11.62 21.88 -28.62
CA ASP A 554 -12.74 22.03 -27.70
C ASP A 554 -12.73 20.92 -26.64
N LEU A 555 -12.18 19.74 -26.98
CA LEU A 555 -12.13 18.58 -26.09
C LEU A 555 -10.80 17.84 -26.28
N LEU A 556 -10.20 17.44 -25.17
CA LEU A 556 -9.02 16.57 -25.13
C LEU A 556 -9.41 15.19 -24.59
N ILE A 557 -8.92 14.11 -25.21
CA ILE A 557 -9.18 12.73 -24.80
C ILE A 557 -7.85 11.98 -24.70
N SER A 558 -7.54 11.40 -23.55
CA SER A 558 -6.28 10.66 -23.37
C SER A 558 -6.44 9.41 -22.49
N SER A 559 -5.64 8.39 -22.80
CA SER A 559 -5.45 7.21 -21.96
C SER A 559 -4.37 7.40 -20.88
N ALA A 560 -3.47 8.40 -21.03
CA ALA A 560 -2.51 8.79 -20.01
C ALA A 560 -3.21 9.68 -18.98
N SER A 561 -3.88 9.04 -18.03
CA SER A 561 -4.69 9.73 -17.02
C SER A 561 -3.87 10.65 -16.12
N ASP A 562 -2.60 10.32 -15.86
CA ASP A 562 -1.65 11.15 -15.12
C ASP A 562 -1.44 12.51 -15.80
N LEU A 563 -1.26 12.53 -17.13
CA LEU A 563 -1.09 13.77 -17.90
C LEU A 563 -2.40 14.59 -17.93
N GLN A 564 -3.56 13.95 -18.00
CA GLN A 564 -4.85 14.64 -17.91
C GLN A 564 -5.08 15.26 -16.53
N ILE A 565 -4.75 14.52 -15.46
CA ILE A 565 -4.79 15.05 -14.09
C ILE A 565 -3.81 16.22 -13.94
N LYS A 566 -2.64 16.15 -14.55
CA LYS A 566 -1.67 17.25 -14.54
C LYS A 566 -2.26 18.51 -15.21
N LEU A 567 -2.91 18.39 -16.37
CA LEU A 567 -3.57 19.53 -17.02
C LEU A 567 -4.65 20.13 -16.13
N ALA A 568 -5.52 19.30 -15.54
CA ALA A 568 -6.56 19.79 -14.65
C ALA A 568 -5.97 20.43 -13.38
N ASN A 569 -4.96 19.80 -12.74
CA ASN A 569 -4.28 20.36 -11.56
C ASN A 569 -3.60 21.70 -11.86
N ASP A 570 -3.05 21.87 -13.06
CA ASP A 570 -2.43 23.11 -13.50
C ASP A 570 -3.43 24.20 -13.88
N GLY A 571 -4.73 23.90 -13.84
CA GLY A 571 -5.80 24.86 -14.10
C GLY A 571 -6.18 25.03 -15.57
N TYR A 572 -5.77 24.12 -16.44
CA TYR A 572 -6.14 24.16 -17.87
C TYR A 572 -7.54 23.64 -18.15
N ALA A 573 -8.16 22.90 -17.21
CA ALA A 573 -9.49 22.34 -17.38
C ALA A 573 -10.60 23.30 -16.95
N MET A 574 -11.76 23.13 -17.58
CA MET A 574 -13.03 23.76 -17.19
C MET A 574 -13.83 22.76 -16.35
N ALA A 575 -14.31 23.17 -15.19
CA ALA A 575 -15.25 22.37 -14.40
C ALA A 575 -16.62 22.36 -15.08
N TYR A 576 -17.23 21.19 -15.19
CA TYR A 576 -18.55 20.98 -15.76
C TYR A 576 -19.35 19.93 -14.98
N ASP A 577 -20.55 20.29 -14.56
CA ASP A 577 -21.43 19.42 -13.78
C ASP A 577 -22.36 18.66 -14.74
N SER A 578 -21.84 17.55 -15.29
CA SER A 578 -22.61 16.70 -16.19
C SER A 578 -23.74 15.98 -15.45
N PRO A 579 -24.96 15.91 -16.01
CA PRO A 579 -26.09 15.18 -15.42
C PRO A 579 -25.83 13.68 -15.23
N TRP A 580 -24.84 13.14 -15.95
CA TRP A 580 -24.46 11.72 -15.90
C TRP A 580 -23.29 11.43 -14.95
N LEU A 581 -22.72 12.44 -14.32
CA LEU A 581 -21.55 12.29 -13.45
C LEU A 581 -21.79 11.29 -12.29
N ALA A 582 -23.00 11.33 -11.71
CA ALA A 582 -23.38 10.44 -10.60
C ALA A 582 -23.44 8.94 -10.99
N ALA A 583 -23.47 8.63 -12.28
CA ALA A 583 -23.44 7.26 -12.77
C ALA A 583 -22.01 6.70 -12.86
N LEU A 584 -20.99 7.57 -12.88
CA LEU A 584 -19.59 7.15 -12.90
C LEU A 584 -19.15 6.65 -11.51
N PRO A 585 -18.32 5.61 -11.47
CA PRO A 585 -17.68 5.23 -10.22
C PRO A 585 -16.70 6.33 -9.74
N PRO A 586 -16.46 6.48 -8.42
CA PRO A 586 -15.63 7.56 -7.87
C PRO A 586 -14.20 7.63 -8.41
N TRP A 587 -13.65 6.51 -8.84
CA TRP A 587 -12.31 6.44 -9.41
C TRP A 587 -12.22 6.99 -10.86
N ALA A 588 -13.35 7.12 -11.56
CA ALA A 588 -13.41 7.48 -12.98
C ALA A 588 -13.64 8.98 -13.22
N HIS A 589 -13.67 9.82 -12.21
CA HIS A 589 -13.77 11.28 -12.41
C HIS A 589 -13.00 12.05 -11.32
N TRP A 590 -12.63 13.29 -11.64
CA TRP A 590 -11.97 14.17 -10.67
C TRP A 590 -12.37 15.63 -10.87
N ARG A 591 -12.78 16.32 -9.79
CA ARG A 591 -13.12 17.75 -9.70
C ARG A 591 -14.20 18.25 -10.69
N ASN A 592 -14.98 17.37 -11.30
CA ASN A 592 -15.85 17.70 -12.45
C ASN A 592 -15.06 18.37 -13.60
N GLU A 593 -13.77 18.13 -13.69
CA GLU A 593 -12.85 18.65 -14.69
C GLU A 593 -12.27 17.54 -15.58
N VAL A 594 -12.22 16.30 -15.06
CA VAL A 594 -11.73 15.13 -15.78
C VAL A 594 -12.76 14.01 -15.68
N PHE A 595 -13.18 13.46 -16.83
CA PHE A 595 -14.27 12.51 -16.96
C PHE A 595 -13.80 11.24 -17.66
N GLY A 596 -13.62 10.16 -16.90
CA GLY A 596 -13.31 8.84 -17.45
C GLY A 596 -14.58 8.16 -17.99
N PHE A 597 -14.53 7.65 -19.20
CA PHE A 597 -15.70 7.09 -19.87
C PHE A 597 -15.52 5.66 -20.38
N THR A 598 -14.33 5.08 -20.17
CA THR A 598 -14.00 3.70 -20.60
C THR A 598 -13.52 2.84 -19.44
N PHE A 599 -13.53 1.50 -19.63
CA PHE A 599 -13.02 0.50 -18.69
C PHE A 599 -12.05 -0.43 -19.42
N GLU A 600 -10.77 -0.11 -19.38
CA GLU A 600 -9.73 -0.77 -20.17
C GLU A 600 -8.76 -1.53 -19.29
N PRO A 601 -8.87 -2.87 -19.21
CA PRO A 601 -7.90 -3.66 -18.45
C PRO A 601 -6.54 -3.71 -19.17
N ALA A 602 -5.47 -3.71 -18.42
CA ALA A 602 -4.15 -4.10 -18.91
C ALA A 602 -4.09 -5.63 -18.95
N VAL A 603 -3.87 -6.18 -20.14
CA VAL A 603 -3.92 -7.62 -20.38
C VAL A 603 -2.61 -8.18 -20.89
N ILE A 604 -2.45 -9.48 -20.76
CA ILE A 604 -1.42 -10.25 -21.46
C ILE A 604 -2.04 -10.79 -22.74
N ILE A 605 -1.37 -10.60 -23.86
CA ILE A 605 -1.76 -11.22 -25.14
C ILE A 605 -0.72 -12.22 -25.58
N TYR A 606 -1.14 -13.28 -26.26
CA TYR A 606 -0.19 -14.27 -26.77
C TYR A 606 -0.64 -14.87 -28.10
N ASN A 607 0.33 -15.41 -28.84
CA ASN A 607 0.06 -16.13 -30.06
C ASN A 607 -0.14 -17.62 -29.73
N PRO A 608 -1.33 -18.23 -30.01
CA PRO A 608 -1.61 -19.62 -29.68
C PRO A 608 -0.77 -20.63 -30.48
N GLY A 609 -0.14 -20.23 -31.58
CA GLY A 609 0.84 -21.03 -32.31
C GLY A 609 2.23 -21.06 -31.66
N LYS A 610 2.52 -20.19 -30.69
CA LYS A 610 3.81 -20.06 -30.00
C LYS A 610 3.76 -20.54 -28.55
N ILE A 611 2.62 -20.37 -27.87
CA ILE A 611 2.41 -20.75 -26.46
C ILE A 611 1.21 -21.70 -26.41
N ALA A 612 1.45 -22.93 -25.92
CA ALA A 612 0.39 -23.93 -25.78
C ALA A 612 -0.55 -23.58 -24.63
N PRO A 613 -1.84 -23.98 -24.65
CA PRO A 613 -2.82 -23.65 -23.61
C PRO A 613 -2.40 -23.99 -22.17
N GLY A 614 -1.61 -25.05 -21.97
CA GLY A 614 -1.10 -25.48 -20.65
C GLY A 614 0.11 -24.68 -20.14
N GLU A 615 0.71 -23.85 -20.99
CA GLU A 615 1.90 -23.04 -20.66
C GLU A 615 1.57 -21.56 -20.47
N VAL A 616 0.32 -21.15 -20.72
CA VAL A 616 -0.11 -19.76 -20.70
C VAL A 616 0.06 -19.16 -19.29
N PRO A 617 0.86 -18.10 -19.13
CA PRO A 617 1.02 -17.44 -17.83
C PRO A 617 -0.26 -16.69 -17.47
N ARG A 618 -0.87 -17.05 -16.36
CA ARG A 618 -2.10 -16.41 -15.88
C ARG A 618 -1.89 -15.36 -14.79
N THR A 619 -0.68 -15.24 -14.27
CA THR A 619 -0.29 -14.24 -13.27
C THR A 619 1.02 -13.59 -13.66
N HIS A 620 1.28 -12.40 -13.11
CA HIS A 620 2.56 -11.69 -13.30
C HIS A 620 3.75 -12.53 -12.83
N LEU A 621 3.57 -13.25 -11.72
CA LEU A 621 4.60 -14.15 -11.22
C LEU A 621 4.87 -15.32 -12.17
N MET A 622 3.80 -15.99 -12.67
CA MET A 622 3.94 -17.09 -13.64
C MET A 622 4.64 -16.62 -14.92
N LEU A 623 4.35 -15.40 -15.37
CA LEU A 623 5.04 -14.80 -16.51
C LEU A 623 6.53 -14.64 -16.22
N ALA A 624 6.90 -14.08 -15.08
CA ALA A 624 8.30 -13.93 -14.70
C ALA A 624 9.02 -15.30 -14.64
N GLU A 625 8.42 -16.29 -14.00
CA GLU A 625 8.96 -17.66 -13.89
C GLU A 625 9.12 -18.35 -15.26
N MET A 626 8.14 -18.19 -16.14
CA MET A 626 8.19 -18.72 -17.49
C MET A 626 9.39 -18.13 -18.26
N LEU A 627 9.57 -16.81 -18.19
CA LEU A 627 10.67 -16.13 -18.87
C LEU A 627 12.05 -16.47 -18.27
N GLU A 628 12.11 -16.66 -16.96
CA GLU A 628 13.33 -17.05 -16.24
C GLU A 628 13.77 -18.49 -16.57
N THR A 629 12.81 -19.41 -16.72
CA THR A 629 13.09 -20.83 -16.95
C THR A 629 13.27 -21.18 -18.43
N GLN A 630 12.69 -20.37 -19.32
CA GLN A 630 12.67 -20.65 -20.77
C GLN A 630 13.29 -19.50 -21.58
N THR A 631 14.33 -18.85 -21.05
CA THR A 631 14.95 -17.66 -21.61
C THR A 631 15.30 -17.80 -23.09
N ALA A 632 15.96 -18.90 -23.48
CA ALA A 632 16.37 -19.15 -24.87
C ALA A 632 15.16 -19.28 -25.83
N ARG A 633 14.03 -19.80 -25.34
CA ARG A 633 12.82 -19.96 -26.16
C ARG A 633 12.16 -18.61 -26.46
N PHE A 634 12.17 -17.70 -25.49
CA PHE A 634 11.45 -16.42 -25.58
C PHE A 634 12.36 -15.22 -25.92
N SER A 635 13.64 -15.44 -26.18
CA SER A 635 14.57 -14.38 -26.55
C SER A 635 14.09 -13.62 -27.78
N GLY A 636 13.92 -12.31 -27.66
CA GLY A 636 13.41 -11.41 -28.70
C GLY A 636 11.93 -11.61 -29.08
N MET A 637 11.19 -12.47 -28.38
CA MET A 637 9.81 -12.82 -28.72
C MET A 637 8.76 -12.27 -27.75
N ILE A 638 9.17 -11.49 -26.78
CA ILE A 638 8.27 -10.83 -25.81
C ILE A 638 8.27 -9.34 -26.09
N ALA A 639 7.13 -8.68 -25.98
CA ALA A 639 7.07 -7.23 -26.07
C ALA A 639 6.24 -6.61 -24.94
N THR A 640 6.63 -5.40 -24.57
CA THR A 640 5.86 -4.49 -23.74
C THR A 640 6.07 -3.04 -24.20
N TYR A 641 5.49 -2.08 -23.50
CA TYR A 641 5.70 -0.68 -23.85
C TYR A 641 7.13 -0.21 -23.55
N ASP A 642 7.64 0.66 -24.45
CA ASP A 642 8.73 1.56 -24.12
C ASP A 642 8.22 2.65 -23.18
N ILE A 643 8.54 2.52 -21.92
CA ILE A 643 8.03 3.43 -20.88
C ILE A 643 8.63 4.84 -20.96
N ALA A 644 9.71 5.04 -21.72
CA ALA A 644 10.27 6.36 -21.96
C ALA A 644 9.48 7.13 -23.03
N LEU A 645 8.93 6.42 -24.02
CA LEU A 645 8.20 6.98 -25.16
C LEU A 645 6.67 6.97 -24.92
N SER A 646 6.13 5.87 -24.40
CA SER A 646 4.70 5.67 -24.20
C SER A 646 4.22 6.27 -22.89
N GLY A 647 3.33 7.28 -22.96
CA GLY A 647 2.69 7.83 -21.74
C GLY A 647 1.86 6.80 -21.00
N VAL A 648 1.06 5.98 -21.69
CA VAL A 648 0.28 4.91 -21.06
C VAL A 648 1.16 3.79 -20.55
N GLY A 649 2.22 3.44 -21.27
CA GLY A 649 3.19 2.44 -20.82
C GLY A 649 3.89 2.85 -19.53
N TYR A 650 4.28 4.10 -19.41
CA TYR A 650 4.85 4.66 -18.19
C TYR A 650 3.87 4.62 -17.02
N LEU A 651 2.62 5.06 -17.26
CA LEU A 651 1.57 5.03 -16.24
C LEU A 651 1.34 3.61 -15.69
N LEU A 652 1.18 2.62 -16.59
CA LEU A 652 0.98 1.22 -16.18
C LEU A 652 2.16 0.67 -15.40
N ALA A 653 3.39 0.89 -15.86
CA ALA A 653 4.60 0.43 -15.18
C ALA A 653 4.77 1.08 -13.79
N ALA A 654 4.47 2.38 -13.68
CA ALA A 654 4.52 3.08 -12.40
C ALA A 654 3.48 2.54 -11.40
N GLN A 655 2.29 2.16 -11.88
CA GLN A 655 1.25 1.54 -11.03
C GLN A 655 1.59 0.10 -10.66
N ASP A 656 2.11 -0.69 -11.59
CA ASP A 656 2.60 -2.05 -11.32
C ASP A 656 3.67 -2.07 -10.22
N GLN A 657 4.61 -1.12 -10.25
CA GLN A 657 5.64 -0.98 -9.22
C GLN A 657 5.04 -0.75 -7.82
N VAL A 658 3.95 0.00 -7.74
CA VAL A 658 3.29 0.29 -6.45
C VAL A 658 2.55 -0.93 -5.92
N ILE A 659 1.89 -1.70 -6.80
CA ILE A 659 1.01 -2.80 -6.43
C ILE A 659 1.80 -4.09 -6.20
N SER A 660 2.81 -4.36 -7.05
CA SER A 660 3.49 -5.65 -7.08
C SER A 660 4.93 -5.58 -6.61
N SER A 661 5.25 -6.32 -5.55
CA SER A 661 6.63 -6.54 -5.12
C SER A 661 7.47 -7.33 -6.15
N ASN A 662 6.82 -7.99 -7.12
CA ASN A 662 7.46 -8.76 -8.19
C ASN A 662 7.74 -7.93 -9.45
N PHE A 663 7.38 -6.64 -9.48
CA PHE A 663 7.56 -5.80 -10.65
C PHE A 663 9.00 -5.81 -11.19
N TRP A 664 9.97 -5.55 -10.33
CA TRP A 664 11.38 -5.53 -10.73
C TRP A 664 11.93 -6.91 -11.12
N ARG A 665 11.38 -7.99 -10.56
CA ARG A 665 11.68 -9.36 -10.98
C ARG A 665 11.21 -9.61 -12.41
N LEU A 666 9.98 -9.17 -12.72
CA LEU A 666 9.42 -9.27 -14.07
C LEU A 666 10.21 -8.40 -15.07
N ALA A 667 10.56 -7.17 -14.70
CA ALA A 667 11.41 -6.30 -15.49
C ALA A 667 12.78 -6.95 -15.80
N ALA A 668 13.41 -7.56 -14.80
CA ALA A 668 14.65 -8.32 -14.99
C ALA A 668 14.46 -9.55 -15.88
N ALA A 669 13.29 -10.19 -15.84
CA ALA A 669 12.97 -11.28 -16.76
C ALA A 669 12.86 -10.79 -18.21
N PHE A 670 12.28 -9.61 -18.44
CA PHE A 670 12.27 -8.97 -19.76
C PHE A 670 13.68 -8.71 -20.29
N GLY A 671 14.57 -8.19 -19.46
CA GLY A 671 15.97 -7.99 -19.85
C GLY A 671 16.69 -9.29 -20.21
N ARG A 672 16.40 -10.38 -19.49
CA ARG A 672 17.00 -11.71 -19.78
C ARG A 672 16.57 -12.31 -21.09
N VAL A 673 15.32 -12.08 -21.51
CA VAL A 673 14.80 -12.59 -22.79
C VAL A 673 14.94 -11.60 -23.93
N ASP A 674 15.67 -10.52 -23.74
CA ASP A 674 15.86 -9.49 -24.75
C ASP A 674 14.50 -9.00 -25.30
N ALA A 675 13.60 -8.62 -24.41
CA ALA A 675 12.25 -8.21 -24.76
C ALA A 675 12.26 -6.95 -25.63
N GLN A 676 11.32 -6.88 -26.56
CA GLN A 676 11.15 -5.72 -27.45
C GLN A 676 10.31 -4.65 -26.74
N PHE A 677 10.71 -3.39 -26.86
CA PHE A 677 9.99 -2.25 -26.28
C PHE A 677 9.37 -1.40 -27.39
N SER A 678 8.05 -1.15 -27.29
CA SER A 678 7.29 -0.44 -28.31
C SER A 678 6.59 0.79 -27.74
N GLY A 679 6.54 1.88 -28.51
CA GLY A 679 5.81 3.10 -28.16
C GLY A 679 4.27 2.95 -28.22
N SER A 680 3.74 1.92 -28.89
CA SER A 680 2.31 1.79 -29.18
C SER A 680 1.75 0.38 -29.05
N SER A 681 0.48 0.26 -28.60
CA SER A 681 -0.28 -1.01 -28.57
C SER A 681 -0.39 -1.70 -29.94
N PRO A 682 -0.69 -0.99 -31.04
CA PRO A 682 -0.84 -1.61 -32.36
C PRO A 682 0.42 -2.36 -32.80
N ALA A 683 1.61 -1.85 -32.53
CA ALA A 683 2.86 -2.52 -32.92
C ALA A 683 3.03 -3.87 -32.18
N ILE A 684 2.76 -3.90 -30.87
CA ILE A 684 2.81 -5.12 -30.05
C ILE A 684 1.77 -6.14 -30.56
N LEU A 685 0.53 -5.68 -30.78
CA LEU A 685 -0.56 -6.53 -31.27
C LEU A 685 -0.25 -7.13 -32.66
N ASN A 686 0.33 -6.35 -33.57
CA ASN A 686 0.70 -6.82 -34.89
C ASN A 686 1.80 -7.90 -34.79
N GLY A 687 2.84 -7.67 -33.97
CA GLY A 687 3.90 -8.65 -33.78
C GLY A 687 3.45 -9.97 -33.15
N VAL A 688 2.48 -9.91 -32.22
CA VAL A 688 1.88 -11.14 -31.67
C VAL A 688 0.98 -11.82 -32.72
N ALA A 689 0.20 -11.04 -33.48
CA ALA A 689 -0.71 -11.60 -34.48
C ALA A 689 0.04 -12.24 -35.66
N ASP A 690 1.13 -11.66 -36.13
CA ASP A 690 1.94 -12.23 -37.23
C ASP A 690 2.92 -13.33 -36.76
N GLY A 691 3.05 -13.52 -35.46
CA GLY A 691 3.88 -14.55 -34.85
C GLY A 691 5.36 -14.19 -34.73
N SER A 692 5.76 -12.98 -35.05
CA SER A 692 7.11 -12.46 -34.75
C SER A 692 7.32 -12.35 -33.24
N LEU A 693 6.26 -12.09 -32.47
CA LEU A 693 6.21 -12.13 -31.02
C LEU A 693 5.40 -13.33 -30.52
N ALA A 694 5.79 -13.91 -29.41
CA ALA A 694 5.04 -14.94 -28.71
C ALA A 694 4.02 -14.32 -27.73
N LEU A 695 4.37 -13.20 -27.09
CA LEU A 695 3.56 -12.59 -26.04
C LEU A 695 3.78 -11.09 -25.97
N GLY A 696 2.71 -10.35 -25.68
CA GLY A 696 2.70 -8.94 -25.30
C GLY A 696 2.21 -8.76 -23.88
N TYR A 697 2.91 -7.94 -23.09
CA TYR A 697 2.59 -7.65 -21.70
C TYR A 697 2.04 -6.25 -21.53
N ASN A 698 1.05 -6.11 -20.62
CA ASN A 698 0.38 -4.85 -20.26
C ASN A 698 -0.27 -4.11 -21.43
N VAL A 699 -0.70 -4.84 -22.45
CA VAL A 699 -1.39 -4.26 -23.61
C VAL A 699 -2.79 -3.81 -23.20
N LEU A 700 -3.26 -2.66 -23.73
CA LEU A 700 -4.62 -2.22 -23.49
C LEU A 700 -5.63 -3.22 -24.03
N GLY A 701 -6.50 -3.71 -23.15
CA GLY A 701 -7.50 -4.71 -23.45
C GLY A 701 -8.45 -4.30 -24.58
N SER A 702 -8.82 -3.03 -24.65
CA SER A 702 -9.67 -2.48 -25.72
C SER A 702 -9.14 -2.81 -27.12
N TYR A 703 -7.86 -2.56 -27.36
CA TYR A 703 -7.25 -2.88 -28.64
C TYR A 703 -7.09 -4.40 -28.85
N ALA A 704 -6.77 -5.14 -27.77
CA ALA A 704 -6.62 -6.59 -27.85
C ALA A 704 -7.96 -7.27 -28.17
N PHE A 705 -9.04 -6.90 -27.47
CA PHE A 705 -10.39 -7.44 -27.72
C PHE A 705 -10.88 -7.10 -29.12
N ALA A 706 -10.76 -5.83 -29.55
CA ALA A 706 -11.14 -5.41 -30.90
C ALA A 706 -10.35 -6.20 -31.98
N ARG A 707 -9.05 -6.38 -31.78
CA ARG A 707 -8.20 -7.10 -32.74
C ARG A 707 -8.55 -8.61 -32.80
N LYS A 708 -8.84 -9.22 -31.64
CA LYS A 708 -9.31 -10.61 -31.57
C LYS A 708 -10.68 -10.78 -32.26
N ALA A 709 -11.62 -9.87 -31.97
CA ALA A 709 -12.95 -9.87 -32.63
C ALA A 709 -12.86 -9.70 -34.17
N ALA A 710 -11.85 -8.98 -34.65
CA ALA A 710 -11.53 -8.87 -36.07
C ALA A 710 -10.84 -10.12 -36.66
N GLY A 711 -10.70 -11.22 -35.91
CA GLY A 711 -10.19 -12.51 -36.38
C GLY A 711 -8.66 -12.63 -36.34
N ALA A 712 -7.94 -11.73 -35.67
CA ALA A 712 -6.49 -11.88 -35.50
C ALA A 712 -6.16 -13.13 -34.66
N PRO A 713 -5.08 -13.88 -34.98
CA PRO A 713 -4.69 -15.09 -34.27
C PRO A 713 -3.98 -14.76 -32.95
N ILE A 714 -4.67 -14.08 -32.07
CA ILE A 714 -4.21 -13.74 -30.72
C ILE A 714 -5.18 -14.26 -29.68
N GLU A 715 -4.64 -14.61 -28.53
CA GLU A 715 -5.41 -14.94 -27.33
C GLU A 715 -5.10 -13.94 -26.21
N ILE A 716 -6.05 -13.74 -25.32
CA ILE A 716 -6.01 -12.72 -24.28
C ILE A 716 -6.11 -13.39 -22.92
N VAL A 717 -5.25 -12.99 -22.00
CA VAL A 717 -5.30 -13.34 -20.58
C VAL A 717 -5.55 -12.09 -19.77
N VAL A 718 -6.66 -12.08 -19.06
CA VAL A 718 -6.89 -11.16 -17.95
C VAL A 718 -6.19 -11.80 -16.73
N PRO A 719 -5.18 -11.18 -16.12
CA PRO A 719 -4.38 -11.82 -15.07
C PRO A 719 -5.20 -12.26 -13.86
N ASP A 720 -4.84 -13.42 -13.29
CA ASP A 720 -5.56 -14.04 -12.16
C ASP A 720 -5.10 -13.52 -10.77
N ASP A 721 -4.04 -12.72 -10.70
CA ASP A 721 -3.54 -12.09 -9.46
C ASP A 721 -4.13 -10.67 -9.28
N TYR A 722 -3.83 -9.73 -10.15
CA TYR A 722 -4.45 -8.41 -10.20
C TYR A 722 -4.53 -7.90 -11.64
N VAL A 723 -5.46 -6.99 -11.89
CA VAL A 723 -5.66 -6.38 -13.19
C VAL A 723 -5.70 -4.87 -13.03
N LEU A 724 -4.72 -4.17 -13.58
CA LEU A 724 -4.78 -2.73 -13.70
C LEU A 724 -5.88 -2.35 -14.69
N VAL A 725 -6.71 -1.41 -14.32
CA VAL A 725 -7.74 -0.86 -15.19
C VAL A 725 -7.55 0.64 -15.31
N LEU A 726 -7.36 1.11 -16.51
CA LEU A 726 -7.38 2.54 -16.80
C LEU A 726 -8.70 2.96 -17.43
N THR A 727 -8.97 4.26 -17.41
CA THR A 727 -10.04 4.89 -18.16
C THR A 727 -9.45 5.94 -19.09
N ARG A 728 -9.94 6.00 -20.31
CA ARG A 728 -9.73 7.19 -21.13
C ARG A 728 -10.54 8.32 -20.53
N SER A 729 -9.89 9.44 -20.37
CA SER A 729 -10.49 10.60 -19.76
C SER A 729 -10.66 11.75 -20.75
N MET A 730 -11.78 12.42 -20.64
CA MET A 730 -12.12 13.63 -21.34
C MET A 730 -11.82 14.84 -20.46
N LEU A 731 -11.33 15.93 -21.07
CA LEU A 731 -11.07 17.21 -20.43
C LEU A 731 -11.50 18.33 -21.39
N ILE A 732 -12.33 19.24 -20.90
CA ILE A 732 -12.70 20.46 -21.62
C ILE A 732 -11.67 21.54 -21.28
N PRO A 733 -10.90 22.05 -22.25
CA PRO A 733 -9.99 23.15 -21.99
C PRO A 733 -10.73 24.40 -21.48
N ARG A 734 -10.11 25.13 -20.54
CA ARG A 734 -10.70 26.35 -19.98
C ARG A 734 -10.92 27.42 -21.03
N ASP A 735 -10.08 27.46 -22.06
CA ASP A 735 -10.12 28.38 -23.19
C ASP A 735 -10.63 27.72 -24.49
N ALA A 736 -11.45 26.65 -24.35
CA ALA A 736 -12.07 25.98 -25.47
C ALA A 736 -12.89 26.98 -26.31
N PRO A 737 -12.75 26.97 -27.65
CA PRO A 737 -13.51 27.87 -28.52
C PRO A 737 -15.03 27.69 -28.44
N PHE A 738 -15.46 26.42 -28.33
CA PHE A 738 -16.88 26.06 -28.29
C PHE A 738 -17.17 25.12 -27.08
N PRO A 739 -17.08 25.62 -25.82
CA PRO A 739 -17.19 24.79 -24.63
C PRO A 739 -18.55 24.09 -24.50
N ASP A 740 -19.64 24.68 -25.03
CA ASP A 740 -20.96 24.06 -24.94
C ASP A 740 -21.10 22.86 -25.89
N LEU A 741 -20.37 22.82 -27.00
CA LEU A 741 -20.30 21.64 -27.86
C LEU A 741 -19.49 20.52 -27.15
N ALA A 742 -18.41 20.87 -26.51
CA ALA A 742 -17.63 19.92 -25.71
C ALA A 742 -18.43 19.34 -24.55
N LYS A 743 -19.20 20.15 -23.80
CA LYS A 743 -20.12 19.70 -22.75
C LYS A 743 -21.17 18.73 -23.31
N ALA A 744 -21.77 19.06 -24.46
CA ALA A 744 -22.74 18.18 -25.10
C ALA A 744 -22.12 16.83 -25.49
N PHE A 745 -20.86 16.81 -25.93
CA PHE A 745 -20.17 15.57 -26.24
C PHE A 745 -19.83 14.78 -24.99
N VAL A 746 -19.40 15.43 -23.91
CA VAL A 746 -19.18 14.80 -22.60
C VAL A 746 -20.47 14.16 -22.09
N ASP A 747 -21.59 14.90 -22.13
CA ASP A 747 -22.90 14.37 -21.72
C ASP A 747 -23.30 13.16 -22.54
N PHE A 748 -23.12 13.21 -23.87
CA PHE A 748 -23.40 12.08 -24.75
C PHE A 748 -22.52 10.87 -24.40
N ALA A 749 -21.21 11.06 -24.28
CA ALA A 749 -20.27 9.96 -23.99
C ALA A 749 -20.55 9.28 -22.64
N LEU A 750 -21.00 10.05 -21.64
CA LEU A 750 -21.38 9.54 -20.30
C LEU A 750 -22.82 9.04 -20.23
N SER A 751 -23.67 9.37 -21.19
CA SER A 751 -25.08 8.93 -21.24
C SER A 751 -25.20 7.42 -21.43
N PRO A 752 -26.39 6.83 -21.17
CA PRO A 752 -26.63 5.42 -21.48
C PRO A 752 -26.39 5.07 -22.96
N ALA A 753 -26.60 6.00 -23.88
CA ALA A 753 -26.34 5.79 -25.31
C ALA A 753 -24.85 5.71 -25.62
N GLY A 754 -24.05 6.64 -25.12
CA GLY A 754 -22.58 6.60 -25.24
C GLY A 754 -21.96 5.40 -24.57
N GLN A 755 -22.46 5.04 -23.39
CA GLN A 755 -21.98 3.87 -22.64
C GLN A 755 -22.37 2.54 -23.31
N ALA A 756 -23.50 2.47 -23.98
CA ALA A 756 -23.86 1.33 -24.82
C ALA A 756 -22.92 1.16 -26.04
N ILE A 757 -22.42 2.25 -26.60
CA ILE A 757 -21.39 2.22 -27.65
C ILE A 757 -20.07 1.68 -27.06
N ALA A 758 -19.66 2.17 -25.92
CA ALA A 758 -18.44 1.69 -25.22
C ALA A 758 -18.50 0.18 -24.95
N ALA A 759 -19.65 -0.32 -24.48
CA ALA A 759 -19.82 -1.70 -24.06
C ALA A 759 -20.18 -2.67 -25.20
N GLY A 760 -20.74 -2.19 -26.33
CA GLY A 760 -21.30 -3.07 -27.36
C GLY A 760 -20.75 -2.90 -28.76
N GLN A 761 -20.33 -1.66 -29.14
CA GLN A 761 -19.83 -1.38 -30.49
C GLN A 761 -18.31 -1.20 -30.54
N THR A 762 -17.72 -0.81 -29.43
CA THR A 762 -16.28 -0.69 -29.31
C THR A 762 -15.81 -1.54 -28.13
N ALA A 763 -14.62 -2.06 -28.19
CA ALA A 763 -14.06 -2.81 -27.06
C ALA A 763 -13.46 -1.91 -25.95
N LEU A 764 -13.84 -0.62 -25.92
CA LEU A 764 -13.35 0.35 -24.93
C LEU A 764 -13.88 0.08 -23.52
N GLY A 765 -14.99 -0.64 -23.42
CA GLY A 765 -15.61 -1.02 -22.17
C GLY A 765 -16.31 0.13 -21.44
N SER A 766 -17.36 -0.19 -20.68
CA SER A 766 -18.09 0.78 -19.87
C SER A 766 -17.71 0.68 -18.39
N PRO A 767 -17.37 1.80 -17.71
CA PRO A 767 -17.18 1.85 -16.26
C PRO A 767 -18.52 1.95 -15.51
N VAL A 768 -19.63 2.26 -16.21
CA VAL A 768 -20.95 2.49 -15.59
C VAL A 768 -21.62 1.15 -15.27
N ALA A 769 -21.93 0.92 -14.01
CA ALA A 769 -22.60 -0.29 -13.56
C ALA A 769 -23.99 -0.46 -14.21
N GLY A 770 -24.34 -1.71 -14.54
CA GLY A 770 -25.62 -2.05 -15.17
C GLY A 770 -25.73 -1.76 -16.67
N THR A 771 -24.67 -1.24 -17.31
CA THR A 771 -24.61 -1.11 -18.77
C THR A 771 -24.69 -2.49 -19.42
N GLN A 772 -25.47 -2.62 -20.49
CA GLN A 772 -25.60 -3.87 -21.25
C GLN A 772 -24.60 -3.92 -22.39
N GLY A 773 -23.89 -5.04 -22.56
CA GLY A 773 -22.92 -5.22 -23.65
C GLY A 773 -21.91 -6.32 -23.35
N GLU A 774 -21.09 -6.62 -24.34
CA GLU A 774 -20.03 -7.62 -24.24
C GLU A 774 -18.84 -7.12 -23.39
N TRP A 775 -18.58 -5.81 -23.45
CA TRP A 775 -17.44 -5.17 -22.78
C TRP A 775 -17.92 -4.24 -21.65
N THR A 776 -18.53 -4.82 -20.61
CA THR A 776 -18.86 -4.11 -19.37
C THR A 776 -17.79 -4.39 -18.33
N SER A 777 -17.72 -3.55 -17.29
CA SER A 777 -16.82 -3.77 -16.15
C SER A 777 -17.01 -5.15 -15.51
N GLU A 778 -18.27 -5.60 -15.38
CA GLU A 778 -18.60 -6.91 -14.82
C GLU A 778 -18.21 -8.07 -15.76
N ALA A 779 -18.46 -7.93 -17.07
CA ALA A 779 -18.12 -8.96 -18.06
C ALA A 779 -16.60 -9.14 -18.20
N ILE A 780 -15.84 -8.03 -18.20
CA ILE A 780 -14.38 -8.03 -18.27
C ILE A 780 -13.79 -8.59 -16.96
N ALA A 781 -14.30 -8.17 -15.81
CA ALA A 781 -13.87 -8.70 -14.50
C ALA A 781 -14.15 -10.21 -14.37
N GLY A 782 -15.21 -10.71 -15.00
CA GLY A 782 -15.56 -12.13 -15.03
C GLY A 782 -14.64 -13.01 -15.89
N GLN A 783 -13.79 -12.44 -16.74
CA GLN A 783 -12.86 -13.20 -17.60
C GLN A 783 -11.59 -13.66 -16.86
N GLY A 784 -11.25 -13.07 -15.73
CA GLY A 784 -10.12 -13.41 -14.86
C GLY A 784 -10.58 -13.65 -13.42
N ARG A 785 -9.63 -14.06 -12.56
CA ARG A 785 -9.83 -14.19 -11.11
C ARG A 785 -9.13 -13.07 -10.33
N GLY A 786 -8.37 -12.24 -11.02
CA GLY A 786 -7.56 -11.18 -10.43
C GLY A 786 -8.39 -10.08 -9.80
N VAL A 787 -7.83 -9.44 -8.79
CA VAL A 787 -8.44 -8.27 -8.17
C VAL A 787 -8.39 -7.11 -9.15
N ILE A 788 -9.54 -6.53 -9.47
CA ILE A 788 -9.59 -5.33 -10.31
C ILE A 788 -9.01 -4.16 -9.53
N GLN A 789 -8.01 -3.52 -10.13
CA GLN A 789 -7.30 -2.36 -9.57
C GLN A 789 -7.47 -1.15 -10.52
N PRO A 790 -8.54 -0.37 -10.35
CA PRO A 790 -8.72 0.84 -11.15
C PRO A 790 -7.65 1.88 -10.79
N ILE A 791 -7.06 2.48 -11.82
CA ILE A 791 -6.18 3.64 -11.68
C ILE A 791 -7.08 4.87 -11.45
N ALA A 792 -7.23 5.24 -10.18
CA ALA A 792 -8.11 6.32 -9.79
C ALA A 792 -7.62 7.68 -10.32
N LEU A 793 -8.53 8.45 -10.91
CA LEU A 793 -8.27 9.83 -11.31
C LEU A 793 -8.11 10.71 -10.07
N GLY A 794 -6.92 11.29 -9.88
CA GLY A 794 -6.65 12.11 -8.70
C GLY A 794 -5.19 12.53 -8.54
N PRO A 795 -4.88 13.34 -7.50
CA PRO A 795 -3.56 13.94 -7.33
C PRO A 795 -2.43 12.93 -7.11
N ALA A 796 -2.75 11.70 -6.64
CA ALA A 796 -1.75 10.64 -6.48
C ALA A 796 -0.99 10.33 -7.79
N LEU A 797 -1.63 10.53 -8.94
CA LEU A 797 -1.00 10.33 -10.25
C LEU A 797 0.11 11.36 -10.56
N LEU A 798 0.10 12.51 -9.90
CA LEU A 798 1.13 13.55 -10.09
C LEU A 798 2.51 13.10 -9.60
N VAL A 799 2.55 12.19 -8.63
CA VAL A 799 3.82 11.65 -8.09
C VAL A 799 4.64 10.94 -9.16
N SER A 800 3.97 10.21 -10.05
CA SER A 800 4.66 9.52 -11.16
C SER A 800 5.25 10.49 -12.19
N LEU A 801 4.73 11.72 -12.27
CA LEU A 801 5.17 12.76 -13.18
C LEU A 801 6.29 13.64 -12.59
N ASP A 802 6.63 13.49 -11.31
CA ASP A 802 7.80 14.18 -10.72
C ASP A 802 9.06 13.91 -11.54
N GLN A 803 9.77 14.98 -11.90
CA GLN A 803 10.86 14.89 -12.84
C GLN A 803 11.99 13.98 -12.36
N GLN A 804 12.41 14.12 -11.09
CA GLN A 804 13.51 13.33 -10.55
C GLN A 804 13.11 11.87 -10.35
N ARG A 805 11.91 11.64 -9.81
CA ARG A 805 11.36 10.29 -9.64
C ARG A 805 11.22 9.57 -10.99
N ARG A 806 10.65 10.25 -11.97
CA ARG A 806 10.48 9.70 -13.33
C ARG A 806 11.81 9.36 -13.96
N GLN A 807 12.79 10.26 -13.87
CA GLN A 807 14.12 10.01 -14.43
C GLN A 807 14.77 8.79 -13.76
N ARG A 808 14.76 8.72 -12.44
CA ARG A 808 15.34 7.59 -11.69
C ARG A 808 14.63 6.25 -12.00
N PHE A 809 13.31 6.29 -12.14
CA PHE A 809 12.55 5.10 -12.52
C PHE A 809 12.94 4.61 -13.91
N LEU A 810 13.09 5.53 -14.88
CA LEU A 810 13.54 5.23 -16.23
C LEU A 810 14.98 4.72 -16.27
N ASP A 811 15.88 5.32 -15.49
CA ASP A 811 17.27 4.88 -15.39
C ASP A 811 17.36 3.47 -14.80
N THR A 812 16.66 3.22 -13.68
CA THR A 812 16.60 1.89 -13.05
C THR A 812 16.00 0.84 -14.00
N TRP A 813 14.93 1.20 -14.68
CA TRP A 813 14.33 0.33 -15.70
C TRP A 813 15.34 0.02 -16.81
N GLY A 814 15.99 1.06 -17.37
CA GLY A 814 17.00 0.91 -18.42
C GLY A 814 18.15 -0.01 -18.01
N GLU A 815 18.65 0.13 -16.78
CA GLU A 815 19.71 -0.73 -16.24
C GLU A 815 19.27 -2.19 -16.09
N ILE A 816 18.01 -2.42 -15.69
CA ILE A 816 17.49 -3.76 -15.45
C ILE A 816 17.12 -4.48 -16.75
N VAL A 817 16.50 -3.79 -17.72
CA VAL A 817 16.01 -4.41 -18.96
C VAL A 817 17.01 -4.42 -20.08
N SER A 818 18.07 -3.60 -20.02
CA SER A 818 19.12 -3.63 -21.05
C SER A 818 19.87 -4.95 -20.99
N PRO A 819 20.05 -5.65 -22.12
CA PRO A 819 20.89 -6.85 -22.17
C PRO A 819 22.30 -6.47 -21.69
N LYS A 820 22.78 -7.16 -20.65
CA LYS A 820 24.19 -7.02 -20.22
C LYS A 820 25.05 -7.70 -21.27
N PRO A 821 26.07 -7.02 -21.82
CA PRO A 821 27.00 -7.63 -22.78
C PRO A 821 27.78 -8.83 -22.21
#